data_8cdad57be67dd5521767bcb514b25e94
#
_entry.id   8cdad57be67dd5521767bcb514b25e94
#
_cell.length_a   1.000
_cell.length_b   1.000
_cell.length_c   1.000
_cell.angle_alpha   90.00
_cell.angle_beta   90.00
_cell.angle_gamma   90.00
#
_symmetry.space_group_name_H-M   'P 1'
#
loop_
_entity.id
_entity.type
_entity.pdbx_description
1 polymer ?
#
loop_
_entity_poly.entity_id
_entity_poly.type
_entity_poly.pdbx_seq_one_letter_code
_entity_poly.pdbx_strand_id
1 'polypeptide(L)'
;MSVKIDKKRDALLKDYAIGMLKDFYLNDYEDSPQEGFRRASIAWSGGDEELAQRLYDYVSKKWFMFASPVLSNAPNGHGKGKGMPISCFLTYVPDTLEGLIDHTSELRWLSVYGGGVGGHWSDVRTVSDVAPGPIPFLHTVDADMIAYRQGRTRKGSYAAYMDVSHPDIIEFLNMRIPTGDVQRKALNLHNAINITDEFMEAVFAGEEFDLRDPKDGEVKESISARKLWERIIEVRFRTGEPYLNFIDTANRHLPQPLKDLGLKINGSNLCNEIHLPTSADRTAVCCLSSLNLEYYDEWKDTSIVRDLVRMLDNVLQYFIDNAPDTVSRAKWSAERERSIGLGAMGFHSLLQKHGVAWESDKAREINGVVFRHINAEAVAETERLAVERGEYPDGIGSGRRNSHLLAIAPNASSGVILSTSPSIEPSKANAYTHRTRAGSFLVKNRYLEEVLEEKGENNESTWTSIITQKGSVQHLPFLNEGEKAVFKTAQELDQSWLVTHAADRQPFICQGQSVNLFFPAGAEKSYVNKVHLDAWRKGLKGLYYLRTEAKSRAENVSEKVERVALQDDTRSIVYSKKNCPWCAMAMEELKLRGILFDKVDLEEIGKTASEVTGRKVNTVPQIYIEGQYIGGYEDLMAHLTGATAQEGEECRACEG
;
A
#
# COMPACT_ATOMS: atom_id res chain seq x y z
N MET A 1 3.70 23.04 26.44
CA MET A 1 3.85 21.63 26.88
C MET A 1 5.29 21.20 26.79
N SER A 2 5.86 20.63 27.82
CA SER A 2 7.26 20.21 27.90
C SER A 2 7.36 18.69 27.88
N VAL A 3 7.34 18.07 26.67
CA VAL A 3 7.62 16.64 26.52
C VAL A 3 9.12 16.41 26.50
N LYS A 4 9.61 15.59 27.43
CA LYS A 4 11.02 15.20 27.53
C LYS A 4 11.34 14.16 26.44
N ILE A 5 12.35 14.44 25.62
CA ILE A 5 12.82 13.53 24.56
C ILE A 5 14.11 12.83 24.99
N ASP A 6 14.25 11.60 24.51
CA ASP A 6 15.48 10.80 24.66
C ASP A 6 16.08 10.52 23.27
N LYS A 7 17.01 11.38 22.83
CA LYS A 7 17.66 11.23 21.51
C LYS A 7 18.46 9.91 21.37
N LYS A 8 18.79 9.22 22.48
CA LYS A 8 19.45 7.90 22.42
C LYS A 8 18.55 6.85 21.78
N ARG A 9 17.21 7.05 21.79
CA ARG A 9 16.26 6.14 21.15
C ARG A 9 16.33 6.18 19.62
N ASP A 10 17.03 7.13 19.00
CA ASP A 10 17.34 7.07 17.57
C ASP A 10 18.12 5.79 17.21
N ALA A 11 18.95 5.28 18.13
CA ALA A 11 19.68 4.02 17.97
C ALA A 11 18.77 2.77 17.87
N LEU A 12 17.49 2.87 18.23
CA LEU A 12 16.50 1.80 18.03
C LEU A 12 16.02 1.71 16.58
N LEU A 13 16.27 2.75 15.78
CA LEU A 13 15.90 2.82 14.37
C LEU A 13 17.12 2.49 13.50
N LYS A 14 16.89 1.83 12.39
CA LYS A 14 17.94 1.59 11.38
C LYS A 14 18.17 2.85 10.54
N ASP A 15 19.36 3.01 9.97
CA ASP A 15 19.73 4.19 9.17
C ASP A 15 18.76 4.48 8.02
N TYR A 16 18.31 3.44 7.32
CA TYR A 16 17.32 3.59 6.26
C TYR A 16 15.96 4.11 6.78
N ALA A 17 15.57 3.73 8.00
CA ALA A 17 14.34 4.21 8.63
C ALA A 17 14.46 5.69 9.03
N ILE A 18 15.62 6.08 9.56
CA ILE A 18 15.93 7.49 9.85
C ILE A 18 15.92 8.32 8.56
N GLY A 19 16.50 7.80 7.48
CA GLY A 19 16.45 8.43 6.16
C GLY A 19 15.01 8.61 5.67
N MET A 20 14.18 7.57 5.71
CA MET A 20 12.76 7.67 5.34
C MET A 20 12.00 8.71 6.18
N LEU A 21 12.23 8.74 7.49
CA LEU A 21 11.58 9.72 8.37
C LEU A 21 11.97 11.14 7.97
N LYS A 22 13.26 11.40 7.72
CA LYS A 22 13.75 12.71 7.27
C LYS A 22 13.18 13.12 5.91
N ASP A 23 13.14 12.22 4.96
CA ASP A 23 12.69 12.51 3.59
C ASP A 23 11.19 12.81 3.49
N PHE A 24 10.35 12.17 4.35
CA PHE A 24 8.89 12.16 4.15
C PHE A 24 8.06 12.65 5.34
N TYR A 25 8.60 12.66 6.57
CA TYR A 25 7.78 12.87 7.77
C TYR A 25 8.23 14.03 8.66
N LEU A 26 9.53 14.35 8.66
CA LEU A 26 10.07 15.42 9.47
C LEU A 26 9.91 16.78 8.78
N ASN A 27 9.93 17.83 9.58
CA ASN A 27 10.05 19.20 9.10
C ASN A 27 11.54 19.55 8.95
N ASP A 28 11.84 20.55 8.11
CA ASP A 28 13.22 20.97 7.79
C ASP A 28 14.05 21.41 9.02
N TYR A 29 13.37 21.76 10.13
CA TYR A 29 14.01 22.16 11.40
C TYR A 29 14.11 21.00 12.41
N GLU A 30 13.67 19.79 12.07
CA GLU A 30 13.72 18.60 12.93
C GLU A 30 14.94 17.75 12.55
N ASP A 31 15.95 17.71 13.42
CA ASP A 31 17.22 17.00 13.16
C ASP A 31 17.13 15.50 13.47
N SER A 32 16.18 15.10 14.31
CA SER A 32 16.04 13.73 14.82
C SER A 32 14.60 13.26 14.72
N PRO A 33 14.37 11.95 14.40
CA PRO A 33 13.05 11.32 14.52
C PRO A 33 12.32 11.63 15.83
N GLN A 34 13.04 11.73 16.94
CA GLN A 34 12.47 12.01 18.26
C GLN A 34 11.76 13.38 18.31
N GLU A 35 12.22 14.36 17.53
CA GLU A 35 11.59 15.68 17.46
C GLU A 35 10.27 15.63 16.72
N GLY A 36 10.20 14.87 15.62
CA GLY A 36 8.95 14.63 14.90
C GLY A 36 7.95 13.83 15.76
N PHE A 37 8.40 12.81 16.47
CA PHE A 37 7.57 12.06 17.40
C PHE A 37 7.02 12.93 18.53
N ARG A 38 7.86 13.79 19.12
CA ARG A 38 7.44 14.78 20.11
C ARG A 38 6.38 15.73 19.55
N ARG A 39 6.61 16.29 18.37
CA ARG A 39 5.65 17.20 17.70
C ARG A 39 4.27 16.54 17.57
N ALA A 40 4.21 15.34 17.01
CA ALA A 40 2.95 14.62 16.83
C ALA A 40 2.29 14.27 18.18
N SER A 41 3.07 13.84 19.16
CA SER A 41 2.56 13.52 20.50
C SER A 41 1.93 14.73 21.20
N ILE A 42 2.55 15.89 21.10
CA ILE A 42 1.99 17.15 21.63
C ILE A 42 0.73 17.54 20.85
N ALA A 43 0.79 17.52 19.53
CA ALA A 43 -0.35 17.92 18.67
C ALA A 43 -1.62 17.12 18.96
N TRP A 44 -1.46 15.83 19.21
CA TRP A 44 -2.59 14.89 19.33
C TRP A 44 -2.98 14.54 20.78
N SER A 45 -2.33 15.16 21.77
CA SER A 45 -2.67 14.96 23.19
C SER A 45 -3.96 15.68 23.62
N GLY A 46 -4.49 16.60 22.79
CA GLY A 46 -5.66 17.39 23.17
C GLY A 46 -5.40 18.37 24.33
N GLY A 47 -4.14 18.76 24.55
CA GLY A 47 -3.75 19.64 25.64
C GLY A 47 -3.31 18.94 26.93
N ASP A 48 -3.38 17.61 26.99
CA ASP A 48 -2.94 16.81 28.13
C ASP A 48 -1.44 16.54 28.04
N GLU A 49 -0.64 17.10 28.97
CA GLU A 49 0.82 16.93 29.01
C GLU A 49 1.27 15.53 29.37
N GLU A 50 0.53 14.84 30.21
CA GLU A 50 0.84 13.47 30.61
C GLU A 50 0.58 12.51 29.46
N LEU A 51 -0.54 12.69 28.75
CA LEU A 51 -0.82 11.94 27.52
C LEU A 51 0.23 12.22 26.44
N ALA A 52 0.63 13.47 26.24
CA ALA A 52 1.69 13.82 25.30
C ALA A 52 3.01 13.10 25.60
N GLN A 53 3.40 13.02 26.88
CA GLN A 53 4.60 12.31 27.29
C GLN A 53 4.46 10.80 27.06
N ARG A 54 3.31 10.20 27.42
CA ARG A 54 3.10 8.76 27.21
C ARG A 54 3.09 8.41 25.71
N LEU A 55 2.42 9.17 24.85
CA LEU A 55 2.42 8.96 23.40
C LEU A 55 3.83 9.02 22.83
N TYR A 56 4.64 10.02 23.26
CA TYR A 56 6.04 10.09 22.87
C TYR A 56 6.83 8.86 23.36
N ASP A 57 6.65 8.44 24.59
CA ASP A 57 7.35 7.28 25.12
C ASP A 57 6.98 6.00 24.37
N TYR A 58 5.73 5.81 24.00
CA TYR A 58 5.28 4.65 23.24
C TYR A 58 5.88 4.63 21.82
N VAL A 59 5.76 5.71 21.04
CA VAL A 59 6.26 5.73 19.66
C VAL A 59 7.79 5.63 19.63
N SER A 60 8.49 6.30 20.53
CA SER A 60 9.95 6.28 20.61
C SER A 60 10.52 4.93 21.05
N LYS A 61 9.73 4.10 21.77
CA LYS A 61 10.02 2.69 22.09
C LYS A 61 9.58 1.71 21.01
N LYS A 62 9.02 2.20 19.86
CA LYS A 62 8.52 1.37 18.76
C LYS A 62 7.26 0.56 19.09
N TRP A 63 6.52 0.89 20.15
CA TRP A 63 5.32 0.17 20.56
C TRP A 63 4.11 0.44 19.68
N PHE A 64 4.10 1.58 18.99
CA PHE A 64 3.14 1.91 17.92
C PHE A 64 3.77 2.85 16.89
N MET A 65 3.07 3.08 15.80
CA MET A 65 3.42 4.10 14.83
C MET A 65 2.20 4.91 14.45
N PHE A 66 2.36 6.23 14.40
CA PHE A 66 1.39 7.12 13.79
C PHE A 66 1.18 6.75 12.32
N ALA A 67 -0.04 6.83 11.81
CA ALA A 67 -0.24 6.80 10.36
C ALA A 67 0.52 7.95 9.69
N SER A 68 0.93 7.76 8.44
CA SER A 68 1.75 8.73 7.71
C SER A 68 1.24 10.17 7.80
N PRO A 69 -0.04 10.48 7.50
CA PRO A 69 -0.51 11.86 7.61
C PRO A 69 -0.66 12.34 9.06
N VAL A 70 -0.90 11.43 10.02
CA VAL A 70 -0.96 11.80 11.44
C VAL A 70 0.41 12.28 11.94
N LEU A 71 1.51 11.67 11.47
CA LEU A 71 2.85 12.11 11.81
C LEU A 71 3.27 13.34 11.01
N SER A 72 3.19 13.27 9.67
CA SER A 72 3.73 14.32 8.79
C SER A 72 2.97 15.64 8.85
N ASN A 73 1.64 15.58 9.07
CA ASN A 73 0.76 16.76 9.09
C ASN A 73 0.41 17.24 10.50
N ALA A 74 1.06 16.70 11.54
CA ALA A 74 0.87 17.20 12.89
C ALA A 74 1.29 18.66 12.99
N PRO A 75 0.43 19.56 13.53
CA PRO A 75 0.74 20.97 13.66
C PRO A 75 1.90 21.21 14.63
N ASN A 76 2.66 22.27 14.41
CA ASN A 76 3.89 22.59 15.16
C ASN A 76 3.72 23.67 16.25
N GLY A 77 2.49 23.97 16.62
CA GLY A 77 2.21 25.03 17.60
C GLY A 77 2.27 26.47 17.05
N HIS A 78 2.78 26.66 15.82
CA HIS A 78 2.90 27.95 15.14
C HIS A 78 1.93 28.11 13.97
N GLY A 79 0.93 27.23 13.84
CA GLY A 79 -0.06 27.28 12.77
C GLY A 79 -0.67 25.92 12.42
N LYS A 80 -1.47 25.89 11.36
CA LYS A 80 -2.05 24.66 10.81
C LYS A 80 -0.96 23.75 10.28
N GLY A 81 -1.14 22.44 10.40
CA GLY A 81 -0.27 21.44 9.77
C GLY A 81 -0.19 21.61 8.24
N LYS A 82 0.80 20.99 7.61
CA LYS A 82 1.04 21.07 6.14
C LYS A 82 -0.11 20.46 5.31
N GLY A 83 -1.00 19.66 5.92
CA GLY A 83 -2.13 18.99 5.30
C GLY A 83 -3.11 18.47 6.35
N MET A 84 -4.05 17.62 5.93
CA MET A 84 -5.00 16.98 6.84
C MET A 84 -4.41 15.68 7.43
N PRO A 85 -4.71 15.34 8.70
CA PRO A 85 -4.18 14.14 9.35
C PRO A 85 -4.95 12.86 8.98
N ILE A 86 -5.78 12.90 7.94
CA ILE A 86 -6.64 11.81 7.49
C ILE A 86 -6.06 11.16 6.24
N SER A 87 -6.03 9.83 6.21
CA SER A 87 -5.53 9.06 5.06
C SER A 87 -6.60 8.34 4.26
N CYS A 88 -7.78 8.11 4.85
CA CYS A 88 -8.79 7.23 4.27
C CYS A 88 -10.15 7.92 4.16
N PHE A 89 -10.66 7.94 2.91
CA PHE A 89 -11.97 8.47 2.57
C PHE A 89 -12.74 7.45 1.74
N LEU A 90 -14.06 7.42 1.92
CA LEU A 90 -14.98 6.61 1.14
C LEU A 90 -16.03 7.54 0.54
N THR A 91 -16.19 7.50 -0.77
CA THR A 91 -17.13 8.32 -1.51
C THR A 91 -18.23 7.48 -2.13
N TYR A 92 -19.36 8.13 -2.40
CA TYR A 92 -20.48 7.57 -3.12
C TYR A 92 -20.71 8.38 -4.40
N VAL A 93 -21.03 7.72 -5.50
CA VAL A 93 -21.24 8.35 -6.80
C VAL A 93 -22.72 8.26 -7.17
N PRO A 94 -23.48 9.35 -7.04
CA PRO A 94 -24.88 9.39 -7.48
C PRO A 94 -25.01 9.30 -9.02
N ASP A 95 -26.07 8.63 -9.50
CA ASP A 95 -26.38 8.51 -10.93
C ASP A 95 -27.07 9.79 -11.47
N THR A 96 -26.43 10.93 -11.28
CA THR A 96 -26.84 12.23 -11.85
C THR A 96 -25.62 12.96 -12.37
N LEU A 97 -25.81 13.85 -13.34
CA LEU A 97 -24.69 14.61 -13.91
C LEU A 97 -24.02 15.49 -12.84
N GLU A 98 -24.82 16.12 -11.99
CA GLU A 98 -24.35 16.92 -10.86
C GLU A 98 -23.55 16.05 -9.89
N GLY A 99 -24.06 14.86 -9.53
CA GLY A 99 -23.39 13.93 -8.61
C GLY A 99 -22.05 13.44 -9.14
N LEU A 100 -21.94 13.14 -10.43
CA LEU A 100 -20.70 12.74 -11.11
C LEU A 100 -19.65 13.87 -11.11
N ILE A 101 -20.10 15.12 -11.37
CA ILE A 101 -19.24 16.31 -11.36
C ILE A 101 -18.77 16.61 -9.92
N ASP A 102 -19.68 16.62 -8.98
CA ASP A 102 -19.39 16.89 -7.56
C ASP A 102 -18.45 15.86 -6.95
N HIS A 103 -18.68 14.56 -7.26
CA HIS A 103 -17.77 13.49 -6.87
C HIS A 103 -16.36 13.72 -7.39
N THR A 104 -16.23 14.04 -8.69
CA THR A 104 -14.91 14.26 -9.30
C THR A 104 -14.22 15.50 -8.70
N SER A 105 -14.98 16.56 -8.42
CA SER A 105 -14.46 17.77 -7.75
C SER A 105 -13.97 17.46 -6.33
N GLU A 106 -14.77 16.80 -5.51
CA GLU A 106 -14.39 16.41 -4.15
C GLU A 106 -13.16 15.50 -4.15
N LEU A 107 -13.14 14.49 -5.04
CA LEU A 107 -12.01 13.56 -5.18
C LEU A 107 -10.67 14.26 -5.43
N ARG A 108 -10.66 15.28 -6.30
CA ARG A 108 -9.46 16.08 -6.58
C ARG A 108 -8.95 16.77 -5.32
N TRP A 109 -9.85 17.36 -4.52
CA TRP A 109 -9.48 17.98 -3.25
C TRP A 109 -8.96 16.98 -2.23
N LEU A 110 -9.66 15.83 -2.06
CA LEU A 110 -9.21 14.75 -1.17
C LEU A 110 -7.80 14.26 -1.56
N SER A 111 -7.54 14.12 -2.86
CA SER A 111 -6.25 13.71 -3.39
C SER A 111 -5.14 14.74 -3.10
N VAL A 112 -5.42 16.03 -3.30
CA VAL A 112 -4.49 17.14 -2.97
C VAL A 112 -4.16 17.19 -1.48
N TYR A 113 -5.14 16.86 -0.62
CA TYR A 113 -4.91 16.78 0.84
C TYR A 113 -4.22 15.47 1.28
N GLY A 114 -3.93 14.56 0.34
CA GLY A 114 -3.14 13.34 0.57
C GLY A 114 -3.95 12.13 1.00
N GLY A 115 -5.26 12.18 0.89
CA GLY A 115 -6.15 11.05 1.15
C GLY A 115 -6.11 10.00 0.04
N GLY A 116 -6.15 8.72 0.44
CA GLY A 116 -6.52 7.62 -0.43
C GLY A 116 -8.04 7.48 -0.42
N VAL A 117 -8.65 7.28 -1.58
CA VAL A 117 -10.11 7.27 -1.72
C VAL A 117 -10.60 5.93 -2.27
N GLY A 118 -11.66 5.39 -1.67
CA GLY A 118 -12.48 4.35 -2.26
C GLY A 118 -13.83 4.94 -2.71
N GLY A 119 -14.28 4.64 -3.92
CA GLY A 119 -15.55 5.19 -4.42
C GLY A 119 -16.47 4.11 -4.95
N HIS A 120 -17.74 4.21 -4.59
CA HIS A 120 -18.79 3.28 -4.97
C HIS A 120 -19.48 3.75 -6.26
N TRP A 121 -19.43 2.92 -7.30
CA TRP A 121 -19.92 3.20 -8.66
C TRP A 121 -21.13 2.38 -9.07
N SER A 122 -21.62 1.50 -8.22
CA SER A 122 -22.66 0.52 -8.58
C SER A 122 -24.01 1.16 -8.91
N ASP A 123 -24.29 2.35 -8.41
CA ASP A 123 -25.56 3.03 -8.68
C ASP A 123 -25.54 3.85 -10.00
N VAL A 124 -24.36 4.01 -10.61
CA VAL A 124 -24.25 4.64 -11.93
C VAL A 124 -24.79 3.68 -12.99
N ARG A 125 -25.82 4.11 -13.74
CA ARG A 125 -26.52 3.30 -14.75
C ARG A 125 -25.59 2.70 -15.81
N THR A 126 -26.00 1.54 -16.33
CA THR A 126 -25.24 0.85 -17.38
C THR A 126 -25.25 1.61 -18.71
N VAL A 127 -24.41 1.16 -19.64
CA VAL A 127 -24.35 1.65 -21.02
C VAL A 127 -25.71 1.54 -21.70
N SER A 128 -26.13 2.62 -22.36
CA SER A 128 -27.36 2.69 -23.19
C SER A 128 -27.15 3.69 -24.32
N ASP A 129 -28.19 3.88 -25.17
CA ASP A 129 -28.15 4.86 -26.27
C ASP A 129 -27.90 6.31 -25.80
N VAL A 130 -28.18 6.60 -24.51
CA VAL A 130 -28.08 7.93 -23.91
C VAL A 130 -27.08 8.04 -22.76
N ALA A 131 -26.50 6.92 -22.31
CA ALA A 131 -25.57 6.87 -21.19
C ALA A 131 -24.33 6.05 -21.54
N PRO A 132 -23.11 6.55 -21.27
CA PRO A 132 -21.86 5.85 -21.60
C PRO A 132 -21.47 4.76 -20.58
N GLY A 133 -22.25 4.57 -19.48
CA GLY A 133 -21.91 3.72 -18.35
C GLY A 133 -20.78 4.30 -17.48
N PRO A 134 -20.35 3.59 -16.43
CA PRO A 134 -19.37 4.10 -15.46
C PRO A 134 -17.93 4.14 -16.01
N ILE A 135 -17.55 3.30 -16.97
CA ILE A 135 -16.14 3.12 -17.38
C ILE A 135 -15.49 4.38 -17.96
N PRO A 136 -16.13 5.19 -18.84
CA PRO A 136 -15.53 6.44 -19.32
C PRO A 136 -15.29 7.47 -18.20
N PHE A 137 -16.16 7.51 -17.20
CA PHE A 137 -15.93 8.37 -16.02
C PHE A 137 -14.75 7.87 -15.19
N LEU A 138 -14.60 6.55 -15.02
CA LEU A 138 -13.44 5.96 -14.35
C LEU A 138 -12.14 6.25 -15.12
N HIS A 139 -12.16 6.30 -16.46
CA HIS A 139 -11.02 6.75 -17.24
C HIS A 139 -10.63 8.20 -16.92
N THR A 140 -11.61 9.09 -16.72
CA THR A 140 -11.36 10.47 -16.30
C THR A 140 -10.73 10.51 -14.91
N VAL A 141 -11.27 9.74 -13.96
CA VAL A 141 -10.70 9.62 -12.60
C VAL A 141 -9.28 9.07 -12.64
N ASP A 142 -8.97 8.14 -13.54
CA ASP A 142 -7.62 7.60 -13.75
C ASP A 142 -6.61 8.72 -14.09
N ALA A 143 -6.98 9.63 -15.00
CA ALA A 143 -6.19 10.80 -15.36
C ALA A 143 -6.06 11.79 -14.19
N ASP A 144 -7.12 12.01 -13.43
CA ASP A 144 -7.10 12.86 -12.24
C ASP A 144 -6.11 12.37 -11.19
N MET A 145 -5.99 11.06 -10.97
CA MET A 145 -5.06 10.48 -10.00
C MET A 145 -3.59 10.67 -10.39
N ILE A 146 -3.31 10.86 -11.66
CA ILE A 146 -1.97 11.22 -12.13
C ILE A 146 -1.69 12.71 -11.90
N ALA A 147 -2.70 13.57 -12.17
CA ALA A 147 -2.56 15.02 -12.13
C ALA A 147 -2.59 15.58 -10.70
N TYR A 148 -3.59 15.18 -9.89
CA TYR A 148 -3.81 15.70 -8.53
C TYR A 148 -3.08 14.85 -7.49
N ARG A 149 -2.02 15.41 -6.90
CA ARG A 149 -1.18 14.72 -5.91
C ARG A 149 -0.74 15.65 -4.79
N GLN A 150 -0.49 15.07 -3.63
CA GLN A 150 0.06 15.80 -2.49
C GLN A 150 1.58 16.00 -2.67
N GLY A 151 1.99 17.18 -3.10
CA GLY A 151 3.39 17.58 -3.20
C GLY A 151 4.28 16.58 -3.97
N ARG A 152 5.52 16.38 -3.47
CA ARG A 152 6.50 15.44 -4.07
C ARG A 152 6.32 13.99 -3.62
N THR A 153 5.52 13.73 -2.59
CA THR A 153 5.61 12.50 -1.79
C THR A 153 4.56 11.46 -2.10
N ARG A 154 3.33 11.84 -2.50
CA ARG A 154 2.23 10.88 -2.67
C ARG A 154 1.47 11.16 -3.96
N LYS A 155 1.39 10.15 -4.83
CA LYS A 155 0.48 10.17 -5.98
C LYS A 155 -0.97 10.08 -5.47
N GLY A 156 -1.93 10.64 -6.20
CA GLY A 156 -3.34 10.36 -6.01
C GLY A 156 -3.57 8.85 -6.14
N SER A 157 -4.42 8.28 -5.31
CA SER A 157 -4.70 6.85 -5.31
C SER A 157 -6.18 6.63 -5.06
N TYR A 158 -6.82 5.85 -5.92
CA TYR A 158 -8.24 5.59 -5.90
C TYR A 158 -8.55 4.12 -6.16
N ALA A 159 -9.51 3.57 -5.43
CA ALA A 159 -10.09 2.25 -5.68
C ALA A 159 -11.58 2.40 -6.04
N ALA A 160 -11.96 1.95 -7.22
CA ALA A 160 -13.35 1.91 -7.64
C ALA A 160 -14.00 0.61 -7.14
N TYR A 161 -15.17 0.73 -6.53
CA TYR A 161 -15.99 -0.39 -6.04
C TYR A 161 -17.23 -0.53 -6.91
N MET A 162 -17.51 -1.75 -7.36
CA MET A 162 -18.69 -2.07 -8.18
C MET A 162 -19.32 -3.37 -7.69
N ASP A 163 -20.66 -3.41 -7.62
CA ASP A 163 -21.39 -4.60 -7.25
C ASP A 163 -21.29 -5.67 -8.35
N VAL A 164 -21.17 -6.91 -7.94
CA VAL A 164 -21.05 -8.05 -8.85
C VAL A 164 -22.28 -8.21 -9.79
N SER A 165 -23.42 -7.66 -9.39
CA SER A 165 -24.66 -7.65 -10.17
C SER A 165 -24.76 -6.54 -11.23
N HIS A 166 -23.78 -5.63 -11.31
CA HIS A 166 -23.81 -4.54 -12.27
C HIS A 166 -23.64 -5.06 -13.71
N PRO A 167 -24.42 -4.62 -14.71
CA PRO A 167 -24.30 -5.09 -16.09
C PRO A 167 -22.93 -4.87 -16.73
N ASP A 168 -22.22 -3.80 -16.36
CA ASP A 168 -20.89 -3.49 -16.90
C ASP A 168 -19.75 -4.20 -16.12
N ILE A 169 -20.04 -5.18 -15.28
CA ILE A 169 -19.06 -5.86 -14.40
C ILE A 169 -17.90 -6.50 -15.20
N ILE A 170 -18.17 -7.07 -16.35
CA ILE A 170 -17.14 -7.70 -17.19
C ILE A 170 -16.17 -6.65 -17.74
N GLU A 171 -16.68 -5.51 -18.16
CA GLU A 171 -15.83 -4.41 -18.63
C GLU A 171 -15.03 -3.81 -17.49
N PHE A 172 -15.65 -3.62 -16.33
CA PHE A 172 -14.99 -3.17 -15.10
C PHE A 172 -13.83 -4.08 -14.69
N LEU A 173 -14.00 -5.40 -14.76
CA LEU A 173 -12.93 -6.37 -14.54
C LEU A 173 -11.76 -6.18 -15.52
N ASN A 174 -12.07 -5.85 -16.77
CA ASN A 174 -11.08 -5.72 -17.85
C ASN A 174 -10.42 -4.34 -17.91
N MET A 175 -10.89 -3.34 -17.15
CA MET A 175 -10.38 -1.96 -17.26
C MET A 175 -8.90 -1.82 -16.94
N ARG A 176 -8.34 -2.72 -16.10
CA ARG A 176 -6.93 -2.76 -15.74
C ARG A 176 -6.04 -3.62 -16.64
N ILE A 177 -6.62 -4.29 -17.62
CA ILE A 177 -5.87 -5.10 -18.59
C ILE A 177 -5.47 -4.19 -19.76
N PRO A 178 -4.16 -4.01 -20.06
CA PRO A 178 -3.69 -3.00 -21.00
C PRO A 178 -3.84 -3.43 -22.47
N THR A 179 -4.98 -4.04 -22.83
CA THR A 179 -5.31 -4.46 -24.20
C THR A 179 -6.71 -3.98 -24.56
N GLY A 180 -6.92 -3.59 -25.82
CA GLY A 180 -8.19 -3.07 -26.32
C GLY A 180 -8.23 -1.54 -26.36
N ASP A 181 -9.43 -0.96 -26.38
CA ASP A 181 -9.65 0.49 -26.46
C ASP A 181 -9.11 1.21 -25.21
N VAL A 182 -8.14 2.08 -25.38
CA VAL A 182 -7.48 2.83 -24.29
C VAL A 182 -8.46 3.74 -23.55
N GLN A 183 -9.47 4.29 -24.22
CA GLN A 183 -10.46 5.20 -23.61
C GLN A 183 -11.38 4.47 -22.63
N ARG A 184 -11.41 3.14 -22.70
CA ARG A 184 -12.15 2.27 -21.77
C ARG A 184 -11.23 1.56 -20.78
N LYS A 185 -10.08 2.14 -20.47
CA LYS A 185 -9.08 1.62 -19.51
C LYS A 185 -8.81 2.62 -18.40
N ALA A 186 -8.51 2.08 -17.21
CA ALA A 186 -8.12 2.82 -16.03
C ALA A 186 -6.96 2.08 -15.36
N LEU A 187 -5.74 2.29 -15.90
CA LEU A 187 -4.56 1.48 -15.54
C LEU A 187 -3.88 1.91 -14.24
N ASN A 188 -4.16 3.14 -13.77
CA ASN A 188 -3.59 3.70 -12.53
C ASN A 188 -4.55 3.59 -11.34
N LEU A 189 -5.83 3.30 -11.59
CA LEU A 189 -6.81 3.02 -10.54
C LEU A 189 -6.68 1.59 -10.04
N HIS A 190 -7.20 1.35 -8.85
CA HIS A 190 -7.48 0.02 -8.33
C HIS A 190 -8.96 -0.29 -8.55
N ASN A 191 -9.29 -1.56 -8.68
CA ASN A 191 -10.67 -2.01 -8.76
C ASN A 191 -11.00 -3.01 -7.65
N ALA A 192 -12.24 -2.98 -7.21
CA ALA A 192 -12.79 -3.83 -6.16
C ALA A 192 -14.22 -4.25 -6.53
N ILE A 193 -14.59 -5.46 -6.19
CA ILE A 193 -15.94 -5.97 -6.42
C ILE A 193 -16.63 -6.21 -5.10
N ASN A 194 -17.82 -5.64 -4.95
CA ASN A 194 -18.73 -5.99 -3.89
C ASN A 194 -19.39 -7.34 -4.22
N ILE A 195 -19.07 -8.33 -3.43
CA ILE A 195 -19.60 -9.70 -3.57
C ILE A 195 -20.73 -9.87 -2.58
N THR A 196 -21.92 -10.23 -3.08
CA THR A 196 -23.11 -10.52 -2.27
C THR A 196 -23.18 -12.00 -1.87
N ASP A 197 -23.90 -12.30 -0.79
CA ASP A 197 -24.17 -13.67 -0.39
C ASP A 197 -24.99 -14.41 -1.46
N GLU A 198 -25.99 -13.74 -2.06
CA GLU A 198 -26.79 -14.26 -3.17
C GLU A 198 -25.89 -14.74 -4.34
N PHE A 199 -24.93 -13.94 -4.75
CA PHE A 199 -23.98 -14.34 -5.79
C PHE A 199 -23.16 -15.56 -5.38
N MET A 200 -22.64 -15.59 -4.15
CA MET A 200 -21.84 -16.71 -3.68
C MET A 200 -22.67 -17.99 -3.57
N GLU A 201 -23.92 -17.90 -3.13
CA GLU A 201 -24.85 -19.03 -3.09
C GLU A 201 -25.14 -19.56 -4.50
N ALA A 202 -25.37 -18.69 -5.49
CA ALA A 202 -25.52 -19.07 -6.90
C ALA A 202 -24.25 -19.73 -7.47
N VAL A 203 -23.05 -19.27 -7.07
CA VAL A 203 -21.76 -19.90 -7.44
C VAL A 203 -21.71 -21.34 -6.93
N PHE A 204 -22.12 -21.60 -5.65
CA PHE A 204 -22.12 -22.95 -5.10
C PHE A 204 -23.17 -23.83 -5.75
N ALA A 205 -24.37 -23.32 -5.94
CA ALA A 205 -25.46 -24.04 -6.60
C ALA A 205 -25.20 -24.32 -8.08
N GLY A 206 -24.36 -23.50 -8.73
CA GLY A 206 -24.09 -23.53 -10.17
C GLY A 206 -25.23 -22.94 -10.99
N GLU A 207 -25.91 -21.98 -10.44
CA GLU A 207 -27.07 -21.32 -11.01
C GLU A 207 -26.67 -20.12 -11.89
N GLU A 208 -27.65 -19.62 -12.65
CA GLU A 208 -27.55 -18.34 -13.32
C GLU A 208 -27.68 -17.20 -12.30
N PHE A 209 -27.06 -16.06 -12.61
CA PHE A 209 -27.07 -14.85 -11.80
C PHE A 209 -27.44 -13.67 -12.67
N ASP A 210 -28.37 -12.86 -12.21
CA ASP A 210 -28.89 -11.71 -12.98
C ASP A 210 -28.01 -10.47 -12.80
N LEU A 211 -27.61 -9.90 -13.93
CA LEU A 211 -27.03 -8.58 -13.99
C LEU A 211 -28.15 -7.55 -14.19
N ARG A 212 -28.28 -6.62 -13.24
CA ARG A 212 -29.40 -5.67 -13.16
C ARG A 212 -28.94 -4.23 -13.28
N ASP A 213 -29.64 -3.46 -14.11
CA ASP A 213 -29.44 -2.01 -14.18
C ASP A 213 -29.81 -1.38 -12.83
N PRO A 214 -28.89 -0.65 -12.17
CA PRO A 214 -29.15 -0.06 -10.88
C PRO A 214 -30.25 1.01 -10.91
N LYS A 215 -30.53 1.61 -12.06
CA LYS A 215 -31.51 2.68 -12.22
C LYS A 215 -32.95 2.21 -12.03
N ASP A 216 -33.30 1.05 -12.60
CA ASP A 216 -34.67 0.54 -12.66
C ASP A 216 -34.82 -0.91 -12.20
N GLY A 217 -33.70 -1.59 -11.92
CA GLY A 217 -33.67 -3.00 -11.53
C GLY A 217 -33.90 -3.99 -12.67
N GLU A 218 -33.99 -3.51 -13.93
CA GLU A 218 -34.20 -4.38 -15.09
C GLU A 218 -33.05 -5.37 -15.26
N VAL A 219 -33.37 -6.65 -15.48
CA VAL A 219 -32.38 -7.67 -15.82
C VAL A 219 -31.88 -7.42 -17.24
N LYS A 220 -30.62 -7.04 -17.38
CA LYS A 220 -30.00 -6.84 -18.70
C LYS A 220 -29.43 -8.14 -19.26
N GLU A 221 -28.93 -9.01 -18.40
CA GLU A 221 -28.34 -10.29 -18.77
C GLU A 221 -28.42 -11.26 -17.58
N SER A 222 -28.61 -12.55 -17.87
CA SER A 222 -28.44 -13.63 -16.89
C SER A 222 -27.23 -14.47 -17.31
N ILE A 223 -26.27 -14.63 -16.42
CA ILE A 223 -25.01 -15.31 -16.70
C ILE A 223 -24.72 -16.37 -15.67
N SER A 224 -23.92 -17.39 -16.03
CA SER A 224 -23.50 -18.39 -15.06
C SER A 224 -22.66 -17.76 -13.95
N ALA A 225 -23.15 -17.85 -12.70
CA ALA A 225 -22.44 -17.34 -11.53
C ALA A 225 -21.02 -17.95 -11.40
N ARG A 226 -20.86 -19.25 -11.68
CA ARG A 226 -19.55 -19.94 -11.67
C ARG A 226 -18.59 -19.37 -12.70
N LYS A 227 -19.03 -19.09 -13.92
CA LYS A 227 -18.16 -18.50 -14.97
C LYS A 227 -17.74 -17.09 -14.61
N LEU A 228 -18.63 -16.28 -14.03
CA LEU A 228 -18.27 -14.94 -13.55
C LEU A 228 -17.26 -15.04 -12.41
N TRP A 229 -17.47 -15.92 -11.43
CA TRP A 229 -16.53 -16.14 -10.34
C TRP A 229 -15.16 -16.61 -10.84
N GLU A 230 -15.12 -17.59 -11.74
CA GLU A 230 -13.88 -18.05 -12.38
C GLU A 230 -13.14 -16.90 -13.08
N ARG A 231 -13.88 -16.03 -13.77
CA ARG A 231 -13.32 -14.84 -14.42
C ARG A 231 -12.75 -13.85 -13.40
N ILE A 232 -13.45 -13.59 -12.31
CA ILE A 232 -12.97 -12.72 -11.21
C ILE A 232 -11.64 -13.27 -10.66
N ILE A 233 -11.58 -14.55 -10.32
CA ILE A 233 -10.37 -15.18 -9.77
C ILE A 233 -9.23 -15.19 -10.79
N GLU A 234 -9.50 -15.47 -12.07
CA GLU A 234 -8.51 -15.43 -13.15
C GLU A 234 -7.88 -14.04 -13.29
N VAL A 235 -8.70 -12.98 -13.37
CA VAL A 235 -8.21 -11.60 -13.46
C VAL A 235 -7.42 -11.25 -12.22
N ARG A 236 -7.92 -11.59 -11.03
CA ARG A 236 -7.27 -11.35 -9.75
C ARG A 236 -5.91 -12.06 -9.66
N PHE A 237 -5.81 -13.31 -10.10
CA PHE A 237 -4.55 -14.05 -10.13
C PHE A 237 -3.53 -13.44 -11.10
N ARG A 238 -4.01 -12.95 -12.25
CA ARG A 238 -3.17 -12.36 -13.30
C ARG A 238 -2.68 -10.96 -12.96
N THR A 239 -3.53 -10.11 -12.35
CA THR A 239 -3.25 -8.69 -12.13
C THR A 239 -2.96 -8.34 -10.65
N GLY A 240 -3.32 -9.20 -9.72
CA GLY A 240 -3.33 -8.94 -8.28
C GLY A 240 -4.65 -8.33 -7.77
N GLU A 241 -5.54 -7.94 -8.64
CA GLU A 241 -6.83 -7.27 -8.43
C GLU A 241 -7.91 -7.93 -9.32
N PRO A 242 -9.22 -7.72 -9.07
CA PRO A 242 -9.83 -6.79 -8.12
C PRO A 242 -9.68 -7.21 -6.65
N TYR A 243 -9.85 -6.27 -5.71
CA TYR A 243 -10.14 -6.60 -4.31
C TYR A 243 -11.51 -7.25 -4.24
N LEU A 244 -11.71 -8.14 -3.28
CA LEU A 244 -13.02 -8.69 -2.99
C LEU A 244 -13.54 -8.06 -1.71
N ASN A 245 -14.74 -7.52 -1.75
CA ASN A 245 -15.43 -6.91 -0.62
C ASN A 245 -16.73 -7.68 -0.38
N PHE A 246 -16.81 -8.45 0.70
CA PHE A 246 -18.00 -9.24 1.06
C PHE A 246 -19.02 -8.31 1.72
N ILE A 247 -19.76 -7.60 0.87
CA ILE A 247 -20.56 -6.44 1.27
C ILE A 247 -21.67 -6.78 2.25
N ASP A 248 -22.30 -7.94 2.13
CA ASP A 248 -23.35 -8.35 3.05
C ASP A 248 -22.80 -8.65 4.43
N THR A 249 -21.61 -9.29 4.49
CA THR A 249 -20.90 -9.50 5.75
C THR A 249 -20.54 -8.15 6.41
N ALA A 250 -20.08 -7.18 5.65
CA ALA A 250 -19.77 -5.85 6.16
C ALA A 250 -21.04 -5.18 6.74
N ASN A 251 -22.15 -5.20 6.01
CA ASN A 251 -23.43 -4.60 6.45
C ASN A 251 -24.05 -5.34 7.63
N ARG A 252 -23.91 -6.67 7.73
CA ARG A 252 -24.35 -7.41 8.94
C ARG A 252 -23.68 -6.92 10.22
N HIS A 253 -22.45 -6.45 10.13
CA HIS A 253 -21.65 -5.97 11.26
C HIS A 253 -21.68 -4.45 11.46
N LEU A 254 -22.47 -3.72 10.67
CA LEU A 254 -22.69 -2.30 10.90
C LEU A 254 -23.33 -2.09 12.29
N PRO A 255 -22.89 -1.12 13.12
CA PRO A 255 -23.50 -0.81 14.40
C PRO A 255 -25.01 -0.56 14.30
N GLN A 256 -25.77 -1.09 15.26
CA GLN A 256 -27.24 -1.01 15.23
C GLN A 256 -27.78 0.42 15.10
N PRO A 257 -27.25 1.45 15.81
CA PRO A 257 -27.74 2.81 15.62
C PRO A 257 -27.65 3.32 14.18
N LEU A 258 -26.58 2.93 13.45
CA LEU A 258 -26.42 3.32 12.04
C LEU A 258 -27.40 2.58 11.13
N LYS A 259 -27.70 1.31 11.42
CA LYS A 259 -28.76 0.56 10.72
C LYS A 259 -30.14 1.17 10.94
N ASP A 260 -30.44 1.58 12.17
CA ASP A 260 -31.71 2.20 12.53
C ASP A 260 -31.94 3.54 11.80
N LEU A 261 -30.86 4.21 11.41
CA LEU A 261 -30.88 5.38 10.54
C LEU A 261 -30.98 5.04 9.04
N GLY A 262 -31.06 3.77 8.67
CA GLY A 262 -31.11 3.32 7.28
C GLY A 262 -29.77 3.47 6.54
N LEU A 263 -28.66 3.63 7.26
CA LEU A 263 -27.34 3.77 6.64
C LEU A 263 -26.81 2.41 6.15
N LYS A 264 -26.06 2.45 5.07
CA LYS A 264 -25.53 1.26 4.39
C LYS A 264 -24.07 1.46 4.01
N ILE A 265 -23.27 0.41 4.20
CA ILE A 265 -21.92 0.30 3.65
C ILE A 265 -22.06 -0.04 2.18
N ASN A 266 -21.55 0.82 1.30
CA ASN A 266 -21.62 0.63 -0.16
C ASN A 266 -20.28 0.19 -0.77
N GLY A 267 -19.19 0.26 -0.02
CA GLY A 267 -17.85 -0.10 -0.47
C GLY A 267 -16.85 -0.01 0.66
N SER A 268 -15.58 0.15 0.32
CA SER A 268 -14.51 0.33 1.28
C SER A 268 -13.54 1.43 0.81
N ASN A 269 -12.47 1.66 1.56
CA ASN A 269 -11.42 2.62 1.20
C ASN A 269 -10.43 2.03 0.17
N LEU A 270 -9.37 2.78 -0.11
CA LEU A 270 -8.29 2.38 -1.03
C LEU A 270 -7.68 1.01 -0.70
N CYS A 271 -7.58 0.65 0.58
CA CYS A 271 -6.89 -0.57 1.02
C CYS A 271 -7.84 -1.66 1.57
N ASN A 272 -9.15 -1.48 1.39
CA ASN A 272 -10.20 -2.47 1.71
C ASN A 272 -10.30 -2.88 3.19
N GLU A 273 -9.91 -1.97 4.12
CA GLU A 273 -10.07 -2.22 5.57
C GLU A 273 -11.13 -1.35 6.25
N ILE A 274 -11.56 -0.25 5.64
CA ILE A 274 -12.53 0.67 6.23
C ILE A 274 -13.92 0.36 5.70
N HIS A 275 -14.81 0.01 6.59
CA HIS A 275 -16.19 -0.33 6.27
C HIS A 275 -17.13 0.62 7.00
N LEU A 276 -17.45 1.74 6.35
CA LEU A 276 -18.27 2.82 6.86
C LEU A 276 -19.40 3.15 5.87
N PRO A 277 -20.55 3.63 6.33
CA PRO A 277 -21.66 4.00 5.46
C PRO A 277 -21.33 5.24 4.63
N THR A 278 -21.78 5.23 3.38
CA THR A 278 -21.67 6.35 2.43
C THR A 278 -23.00 6.66 1.79
N SER A 279 -23.19 7.89 1.36
CA SER A 279 -24.38 8.34 0.59
C SER A 279 -24.03 9.58 -0.23
N ALA A 280 -24.99 10.12 -0.98
CA ALA A 280 -24.81 11.37 -1.72
C ALA A 280 -24.31 12.54 -0.83
N ASP A 281 -24.74 12.55 0.45
CA ASP A 281 -24.39 13.60 1.42
C ASP A 281 -23.29 13.19 2.40
N ARG A 282 -22.79 11.96 2.28
CA ARG A 282 -21.87 11.35 3.25
C ARG A 282 -20.61 10.78 2.58
N THR A 283 -19.50 11.48 2.75
CA THR A 283 -18.16 10.97 2.47
C THR A 283 -17.55 10.46 3.77
N ALA A 284 -17.42 9.14 3.91
CA ALA A 284 -16.93 8.57 5.15
C ALA A 284 -15.44 8.82 5.38
N VAL A 285 -15.05 8.97 6.64
CA VAL A 285 -13.70 9.34 7.07
C VAL A 285 -13.24 8.40 8.16
N CYS A 286 -11.99 7.92 8.04
CA CYS A 286 -11.35 7.18 9.11
C CYS A 286 -9.91 7.66 9.33
N CYS A 287 -9.54 7.92 10.58
CA CYS A 287 -8.17 8.19 10.98
C CYS A 287 -7.53 6.95 11.60
N LEU A 288 -6.26 6.72 11.23
CA LEU A 288 -5.56 5.47 11.52
C LEU A 288 -4.29 5.72 12.33
N SER A 289 -3.92 4.72 13.11
CA SER A 289 -2.56 4.48 13.65
C SER A 289 -2.47 3.01 14.02
N SER A 290 -1.27 2.47 14.24
CA SER A 290 -1.14 1.02 14.44
C SER A 290 -0.21 0.66 15.58
N LEU A 291 -0.69 -0.22 16.46
CA LEU A 291 0.08 -0.89 17.50
C LEU A 291 1.14 -1.79 16.86
N ASN A 292 2.30 -1.91 17.49
CA ASN A 292 3.31 -2.88 17.11
C ASN A 292 3.21 -4.10 18.05
N LEU A 293 2.65 -5.18 17.55
CA LEU A 293 2.41 -6.41 18.29
C LEU A 293 3.70 -7.12 18.72
N GLU A 294 4.80 -6.88 18.00
CA GLU A 294 6.10 -7.41 18.35
C GLU A 294 6.52 -7.07 19.80
N TYR A 295 6.05 -5.95 20.32
CA TYR A 295 6.26 -5.47 21.69
C TYR A 295 5.03 -5.68 22.58
N TYR A 296 4.15 -6.64 22.24
CA TYR A 296 2.93 -6.90 23.02
C TYR A 296 3.21 -7.17 24.50
N ASP A 297 4.22 -7.97 24.79
CA ASP A 297 4.57 -8.32 26.18
C ASP A 297 5.00 -7.13 27.01
N GLU A 298 5.62 -6.12 26.38
CA GLU A 298 6.10 -4.91 27.04
C GLU A 298 4.99 -3.90 27.28
N TRP A 299 3.99 -3.84 26.43
CA TRP A 299 2.95 -2.80 26.50
C TRP A 299 1.57 -3.29 26.95
N LYS A 300 1.31 -4.60 26.97
CA LYS A 300 -0.03 -5.16 27.28
C LYS A 300 -0.63 -4.72 28.61
N ASP A 301 0.21 -4.46 29.62
CA ASP A 301 -0.20 -4.05 30.97
C ASP A 301 -0.16 -2.52 31.16
N THR A 302 -0.05 -1.76 30.05
CA THR A 302 -0.06 -0.28 30.05
C THR A 302 -1.38 0.27 29.52
N SER A 303 -1.56 1.60 29.56
CA SER A 303 -2.74 2.27 29.01
C SER A 303 -2.66 2.55 27.52
N ILE A 304 -1.68 2.00 26.76
CA ILE A 304 -1.40 2.37 25.39
C ILE A 304 -2.63 2.29 24.46
N VAL A 305 -3.44 1.24 24.54
CA VAL A 305 -4.61 1.08 23.69
C VAL A 305 -5.62 2.21 23.95
N ARG A 306 -5.90 2.50 25.21
CA ARG A 306 -6.80 3.58 25.63
C ARG A 306 -6.27 4.95 25.19
N ASP A 307 -4.98 5.19 25.44
CA ASP A 307 -4.32 6.44 25.06
C ASP A 307 -4.36 6.66 23.54
N LEU A 308 -4.20 5.59 22.73
CA LEU A 308 -4.28 5.68 21.27
C LEU A 308 -5.71 5.90 20.76
N VAL A 309 -6.73 5.33 21.38
CA VAL A 309 -8.14 5.63 21.07
C VAL A 309 -8.45 7.10 21.34
N ARG A 310 -8.02 7.63 22.50
CA ARG A 310 -8.16 9.05 22.85
C ARG A 310 -7.40 9.95 21.88
N MET A 311 -6.17 9.58 21.52
CA MET A 311 -5.36 10.28 20.52
C MET A 311 -6.09 10.36 19.18
N LEU A 312 -6.64 9.25 18.69
CA LEU A 312 -7.34 9.20 17.41
C LEU A 312 -8.64 10.02 17.43
N ASP A 313 -9.38 10.04 18.54
CA ASP A 313 -10.53 10.96 18.70
C ASP A 313 -10.08 12.44 18.66
N ASN A 314 -8.92 12.78 19.21
CA ASN A 314 -8.34 14.13 19.12
C ASN A 314 -7.91 14.47 17.69
N VAL A 315 -7.29 13.53 16.95
CA VAL A 315 -6.92 13.69 15.53
C VAL A 315 -8.17 13.95 14.69
N LEU A 316 -9.24 13.18 14.92
CA LEU A 316 -10.50 13.34 14.23
C LEU A 316 -11.17 14.69 14.57
N GLN A 317 -11.12 15.11 15.83
CA GLN A 317 -11.63 16.43 16.24
C GLN A 317 -10.89 17.56 15.54
N TYR A 318 -9.55 17.47 15.44
CA TYR A 318 -8.77 18.45 14.68
C TYR A 318 -9.19 18.51 13.22
N PHE A 319 -9.48 17.37 12.58
CA PHE A 319 -9.98 17.34 11.21
C PHE A 319 -11.35 18.04 11.13
N ILE A 320 -12.29 17.73 12.02
CA ILE A 320 -13.63 18.35 12.05
C ILE A 320 -13.52 19.87 12.17
N ASP A 321 -12.64 20.36 13.05
CA ASP A 321 -12.47 21.80 13.31
C ASP A 321 -11.78 22.55 12.17
N ASN A 322 -10.91 21.89 11.40
CA ASN A 322 -10.02 22.54 10.44
C ASN A 322 -10.23 22.12 8.98
N ALA A 323 -11.10 21.14 8.70
CA ALA A 323 -11.38 20.71 7.33
C ALA A 323 -11.99 21.88 6.52
N PRO A 324 -11.47 22.11 5.30
CA PRO A 324 -11.98 23.18 4.43
C PRO A 324 -13.37 22.82 3.88
N ASP A 325 -14.13 23.84 3.46
CA ASP A 325 -15.48 23.66 2.91
C ASP A 325 -15.50 22.83 1.61
N THR A 326 -14.37 22.74 0.90
CA THR A 326 -14.19 21.89 -0.29
C THR A 326 -14.37 20.40 -0.02
N VAL A 327 -14.33 19.97 1.25
CA VAL A 327 -14.56 18.59 1.69
C VAL A 327 -15.63 18.54 2.80
N SER A 328 -16.66 19.36 2.66
CA SER A 328 -17.73 19.53 3.67
C SER A 328 -18.49 18.23 3.98
N ARG A 329 -18.71 17.36 2.97
CA ARG A 329 -19.36 16.04 3.18
C ARG A 329 -18.51 15.13 4.08
N ALA A 330 -17.18 15.16 3.91
CA ALA A 330 -16.25 14.42 4.75
C ALA A 330 -16.22 14.97 6.18
N LYS A 331 -16.19 16.30 6.33
CA LYS A 331 -16.27 16.95 7.64
C LYS A 331 -17.57 16.58 8.37
N TRP A 332 -18.70 16.69 7.68
CA TRP A 332 -20.01 16.37 8.24
C TRP A 332 -20.11 14.90 8.67
N SER A 333 -19.67 13.97 7.82
CA SER A 333 -19.64 12.55 8.13
C SER A 333 -18.75 12.23 9.35
N ALA A 334 -17.55 12.84 9.39
CA ALA A 334 -16.63 12.68 10.52
C ALA A 334 -17.25 13.14 11.85
N GLU A 335 -17.99 14.26 11.84
CA GLU A 335 -18.69 14.77 13.01
C GLU A 335 -19.81 13.81 13.46
N ARG A 336 -20.59 13.27 12.52
CA ARG A 336 -21.75 12.40 12.79
C ARG A 336 -21.37 11.03 13.32
N GLU A 337 -20.36 10.39 12.73
CA GLU A 337 -19.97 9.01 13.03
C GLU A 337 -18.82 8.91 14.03
N ARG A 338 -17.90 9.86 14.02
CA ARG A 338 -16.68 9.86 14.82
C ARG A 338 -15.89 8.55 14.71
N SER A 339 -15.81 7.99 13.52
CA SER A 339 -15.13 6.70 13.27
C SER A 339 -13.61 6.84 13.37
N ILE A 340 -12.98 5.90 14.05
CA ILE A 340 -11.52 5.75 14.13
C ILE A 340 -11.14 4.33 13.73
N GLY A 341 -9.85 4.12 13.41
CA GLY A 341 -9.32 2.83 12.98
C GLY A 341 -7.97 2.54 13.61
N LEU A 342 -7.94 2.16 14.90
CA LEU A 342 -6.72 1.65 15.51
C LEU A 342 -6.40 0.28 14.91
N GLY A 343 -5.22 0.16 14.30
CA GLY A 343 -4.72 -1.05 13.66
C GLY A 343 -3.60 -1.73 14.42
N ALA A 344 -3.00 -2.72 13.76
CA ALA A 344 -1.89 -3.48 14.29
C ALA A 344 -0.90 -3.85 13.18
N MET A 345 0.38 -3.98 13.54
CA MET A 345 1.47 -4.53 12.73
C MET A 345 2.37 -5.41 13.60
N GLY A 346 3.27 -6.14 12.98
CA GLY A 346 4.24 -6.94 13.73
C GLY A 346 3.72 -8.29 14.22
N PHE A 347 2.61 -8.80 13.67
CA PHE A 347 2.06 -10.09 14.13
C PHE A 347 3.02 -11.25 13.87
N HIS A 348 3.61 -11.35 12.66
CA HIS A 348 4.60 -12.40 12.39
C HIS A 348 5.86 -12.24 13.24
N SER A 349 6.31 -10.99 13.43
CA SER A 349 7.46 -10.70 14.31
C SER A 349 7.21 -11.14 15.78
N LEU A 350 5.98 -10.96 16.29
CA LEU A 350 5.58 -11.48 17.61
C LEU A 350 5.69 -13.01 17.65
N LEU A 351 5.15 -13.70 16.64
CA LEU A 351 5.22 -15.16 16.59
C LEU A 351 6.67 -15.64 16.53
N GLN A 352 7.52 -15.03 15.69
CA GLN A 352 8.93 -15.38 15.56
C GLN A 352 9.72 -15.10 16.84
N LYS A 353 9.45 -14.00 17.53
CA LYS A 353 10.01 -13.69 18.85
C LYS A 353 9.76 -14.80 19.87
N HIS A 354 8.60 -15.45 19.80
CA HIS A 354 8.22 -16.55 20.67
C HIS A 354 8.56 -17.94 20.12
N GLY A 355 9.23 -18.04 18.99
CA GLY A 355 9.53 -19.32 18.34
C GLY A 355 8.27 -20.08 17.91
N VAL A 356 7.18 -19.37 17.58
CA VAL A 356 5.89 -19.95 17.23
C VAL A 356 5.71 -19.93 15.71
N ALA A 357 5.47 -21.12 15.13
CA ALA A 357 5.16 -21.22 13.71
C ALA A 357 3.78 -20.60 13.41
N TRP A 358 3.68 -19.92 12.25
CA TRP A 358 2.44 -19.34 11.76
C TRP A 358 1.31 -20.37 11.61
N GLU A 359 1.65 -21.53 11.07
CA GLU A 359 0.74 -22.66 10.84
C GLU A 359 0.61 -23.50 12.11
N SER A 360 0.08 -22.93 13.21
CA SER A 360 -0.07 -23.62 14.49
C SER A 360 -1.27 -23.12 15.29
N ASP A 361 -1.84 -24.02 16.11
CA ASP A 361 -2.90 -23.65 17.06
C ASP A 361 -2.40 -22.67 18.12
N LYS A 362 -1.11 -22.72 18.46
CA LYS A 362 -0.51 -21.74 19.37
C LYS A 362 -0.53 -20.32 18.80
N ALA A 363 -0.28 -20.16 17.49
CA ALA A 363 -0.39 -18.89 16.81
C ALA A 363 -1.85 -18.36 16.82
N ARG A 364 -2.84 -19.24 16.65
CA ARG A 364 -4.27 -18.91 16.76
C ARG A 364 -4.64 -18.46 18.17
N GLU A 365 -4.14 -19.14 19.19
CA GLU A 365 -4.34 -18.75 20.59
C GLU A 365 -3.80 -17.33 20.86
N ILE A 366 -2.55 -17.06 20.48
CA ILE A 366 -1.92 -15.74 20.61
C ILE A 366 -2.76 -14.69 19.89
N ASN A 367 -3.17 -14.96 18.62
CA ASN A 367 -4.01 -14.09 17.82
C ASN A 367 -5.31 -13.71 18.57
N GLY A 368 -6.03 -14.72 19.11
CA GLY A 368 -7.27 -14.50 19.85
C GLY A 368 -7.08 -13.71 21.15
N VAL A 369 -6.01 -13.99 21.91
CA VAL A 369 -5.70 -13.26 23.15
C VAL A 369 -5.39 -11.80 22.88
N VAL A 370 -4.50 -11.52 21.91
CA VAL A 370 -4.06 -10.17 21.56
C VAL A 370 -5.23 -9.31 21.10
N PHE A 371 -6.03 -9.78 20.13
CA PHE A 371 -7.10 -8.95 19.57
C PHE A 371 -8.31 -8.81 20.49
N ARG A 372 -8.59 -9.79 21.33
CA ARG A 372 -9.59 -9.64 22.41
C ARG A 372 -9.17 -8.55 23.40
N HIS A 373 -7.91 -8.54 23.82
CA HIS A 373 -7.37 -7.52 24.72
C HIS A 373 -7.48 -6.12 24.09
N ILE A 374 -6.98 -5.93 22.87
CA ILE A 374 -7.04 -4.64 22.16
C ILE A 374 -8.50 -4.16 22.04
N ASN A 375 -9.41 -5.04 21.66
CA ASN A 375 -10.83 -4.68 21.52
C ASN A 375 -11.43 -4.27 22.87
N ALA A 376 -11.20 -5.02 23.94
CA ALA A 376 -11.73 -4.71 25.27
C ALA A 376 -11.26 -3.33 25.78
N GLU A 377 -9.97 -3.03 25.64
CA GLU A 377 -9.42 -1.75 26.05
C GLU A 377 -9.92 -0.57 25.19
N ALA A 378 -10.09 -0.81 23.87
CA ALA A 378 -10.61 0.21 22.96
C ALA A 378 -12.10 0.51 23.25
N VAL A 379 -12.92 -0.50 23.54
CA VAL A 379 -14.32 -0.33 23.94
C VAL A 379 -14.41 0.42 25.25
N ALA A 380 -13.66 0.04 26.27
CA ALA A 380 -13.66 0.72 27.56
C ALA A 380 -13.30 2.21 27.43
N GLU A 381 -12.38 2.58 26.53
CA GLU A 381 -12.01 3.97 26.37
C GLU A 381 -13.06 4.78 25.58
N THR A 382 -13.66 4.22 24.52
CA THR A 382 -14.73 4.96 23.81
C THR A 382 -15.97 5.18 24.69
N GLU A 383 -16.27 4.25 25.60
CA GLU A 383 -17.34 4.42 26.59
C GLU A 383 -16.98 5.52 27.60
N ARG A 384 -15.75 5.56 28.09
CA ARG A 384 -15.25 6.64 28.95
C ARG A 384 -15.29 8.00 28.25
N LEU A 385 -14.86 8.05 26.98
CA LEU A 385 -14.93 9.26 26.16
C LEU A 385 -16.36 9.73 25.90
N ALA A 386 -17.31 8.81 25.77
CA ALA A 386 -18.74 9.18 25.64
C ALA A 386 -19.27 9.91 26.89
N VAL A 387 -18.89 9.45 28.07
CA VAL A 387 -19.24 10.14 29.35
C VAL A 387 -18.54 11.51 29.42
N GLU A 388 -17.29 11.62 28.98
CA GLU A 388 -16.49 12.84 29.08
C GLU A 388 -16.89 13.90 28.03
N ARG A 389 -17.16 13.45 26.78
CA ARG A 389 -17.27 14.32 25.59
C ARG A 389 -18.59 14.20 24.84
N GLY A 390 -19.49 13.33 25.29
CA GLY A 390 -20.74 12.98 24.61
C GLY A 390 -20.57 11.86 23.60
N GLU A 391 -21.68 11.21 23.30
CA GLU A 391 -21.77 10.15 22.30
C GLU A 391 -21.63 10.70 20.89
N TYR A 392 -21.33 9.84 19.92
CA TYR A 392 -21.34 10.25 18.51
C TYR A 392 -22.80 10.53 18.07
N PRO A 393 -23.05 11.60 17.27
CA PRO A 393 -24.40 12.07 16.97
C PRO A 393 -25.32 11.05 16.31
N ASP A 394 -24.80 10.16 15.45
CA ASP A 394 -25.58 9.09 14.80
C ASP A 394 -25.78 7.86 15.70
N GLY A 395 -25.30 7.89 16.92
CA GLY A 395 -25.39 6.78 17.86
C GLY A 395 -25.76 7.19 19.27
N ILE A 396 -26.58 8.23 19.42
CA ILE A 396 -27.12 8.65 20.72
C ILE A 396 -27.84 7.47 21.37
N GLY A 397 -27.50 7.19 22.63
CA GLY A 397 -27.99 6.04 23.40
C GLY A 397 -27.12 4.78 23.25
N SER A 398 -26.03 4.82 22.47
CA SER A 398 -25.09 3.70 22.32
C SER A 398 -24.08 3.57 23.47
N GLY A 399 -23.90 4.62 24.26
CA GLY A 399 -22.85 4.70 25.28
C GLY A 399 -21.44 4.87 24.71
N ARG A 400 -21.28 5.21 23.41
CA ARG A 400 -19.98 5.27 22.74
C ARG A 400 -19.69 6.65 22.16
N ARG A 401 -18.43 7.07 22.23
CA ARG A 401 -17.92 8.28 21.58
C ARG A 401 -17.67 8.06 20.09
N ASN A 402 -17.27 6.87 19.68
CA ASN A 402 -16.87 6.54 18.32
C ASN A 402 -17.73 5.37 17.81
N SER A 403 -18.23 5.46 16.57
CA SER A 403 -19.04 4.40 15.94
C SER A 403 -18.22 3.14 15.67
N HIS A 404 -16.98 3.32 15.25
CA HIS A 404 -16.00 2.26 14.96
C HIS A 404 -14.66 2.58 15.61
N LEU A 405 -13.91 1.54 15.95
CA LEU A 405 -12.68 1.64 16.74
C LEU A 405 -11.46 1.02 16.05
N LEU A 406 -11.61 -0.15 15.43
CA LEU A 406 -10.50 -0.98 14.97
C LEU A 406 -10.62 -1.28 13.47
N ALA A 407 -9.49 -1.13 12.76
CA ALA A 407 -9.32 -1.49 11.36
C ALA A 407 -7.85 -1.86 11.09
N ILE A 408 -7.59 -2.88 10.29
CA ILE A 408 -6.23 -3.34 10.03
C ILE A 408 -5.75 -2.89 8.66
N ALA A 409 -4.95 -1.83 8.66
CA ALA A 409 -4.30 -1.27 7.46
C ALA A 409 -3.05 -2.08 7.04
N PRO A 410 -2.53 -1.89 5.79
CA PRO A 410 -1.37 -2.65 5.30
C PRO A 410 -0.05 -2.32 5.99
N ASN A 411 0.13 -1.13 6.55
CA ASN A 411 1.29 -0.67 7.33
C ASN A 411 2.67 -0.88 6.68
N ALA A 412 2.76 -0.83 5.34
CA ALA A 412 3.99 -1.13 4.62
C ALA A 412 5.17 -0.21 5.04
N SER A 413 4.95 1.11 5.02
CA SER A 413 6.00 2.08 5.42
C SER A 413 6.29 2.03 6.91
N SER A 414 5.27 1.93 7.76
CA SER A 414 5.41 1.85 9.22
C SER A 414 6.18 0.60 9.65
N GLY A 415 5.91 -0.56 9.02
CA GLY A 415 6.66 -1.80 9.26
C GLY A 415 8.14 -1.67 8.92
N VAL A 416 8.47 -1.02 7.80
CA VAL A 416 9.87 -0.75 7.41
C VAL A 416 10.54 0.19 8.43
N ILE A 417 9.88 1.28 8.82
CA ILE A 417 10.42 2.26 9.78
C ILE A 417 10.71 1.57 11.14
N LEU A 418 9.78 0.78 11.63
CA LEU A 418 9.94 0.09 12.92
C LEU A 418 10.74 -1.21 12.81
N SER A 419 11.12 -1.64 11.59
CA SER A 419 11.81 -2.92 11.33
C SER A 419 11.05 -4.13 11.91
N THR A 420 9.74 -4.18 11.66
CA THR A 420 8.82 -5.24 12.07
C THR A 420 8.03 -5.78 10.87
N SER A 421 7.36 -6.91 11.01
CA SER A 421 6.50 -7.42 9.94
C SER A 421 5.33 -6.45 9.67
N PRO A 422 4.99 -6.19 8.39
CA PRO A 422 3.93 -5.24 8.08
C PRO A 422 2.55 -5.82 8.45
N SER A 423 1.68 -5.00 9.03
CA SER A 423 0.31 -5.38 9.34
C SER A 423 0.21 -6.70 10.11
N ILE A 424 -0.76 -7.51 9.73
CA ILE A 424 -1.00 -8.87 10.21
C ILE A 424 -0.49 -9.92 9.20
N GLU A 425 0.42 -9.53 8.31
CA GLU A 425 0.93 -10.37 7.24
C GLU A 425 2.19 -11.14 7.66
N PRO A 426 2.43 -12.31 7.05
CA PRO A 426 3.72 -12.97 7.18
C PRO A 426 4.80 -12.20 6.41
N SER A 427 6.03 -12.32 6.87
CA SER A 427 7.20 -11.74 6.21
C SER A 427 7.41 -12.36 4.82
N LYS A 428 7.69 -11.52 3.82
CA LYS A 428 7.92 -11.99 2.45
C LYS A 428 9.27 -12.65 2.26
N ALA A 429 10.25 -12.29 3.11
CA ALA A 429 11.61 -12.81 3.06
C ALA A 429 12.27 -12.62 4.43
N ASN A 430 13.18 -13.53 4.81
CA ASN A 430 14.00 -13.39 6.00
C ASN A 430 15.24 -12.52 5.79
N ALA A 431 15.65 -12.30 4.54
CA ALA A 431 16.66 -11.32 4.16
C ALA A 431 16.38 -10.76 2.77
N TYR A 432 16.59 -9.46 2.60
CA TYR A 432 16.44 -8.79 1.29
C TYR A 432 17.22 -7.48 1.25
N THR A 433 17.52 -7.03 0.03
CA THR A 433 18.14 -5.72 -0.18
C THR A 433 17.07 -4.63 -0.29
N HIS A 434 17.07 -3.69 0.64
CA HIS A 434 16.23 -2.50 0.61
C HIS A 434 16.98 -1.36 -0.06
N ARG A 435 16.45 -0.82 -1.16
CA ARG A 435 17.03 0.30 -1.90
C ARG A 435 16.32 1.59 -1.54
N THR A 436 17.10 2.58 -1.13
CA THR A 436 16.64 3.95 -0.85
C THR A 436 17.48 4.95 -1.65
N ARG A 437 17.12 6.22 -1.64
CA ARG A 437 17.97 7.28 -2.21
C ARG A 437 19.35 7.37 -1.54
N ALA A 438 19.45 6.95 -0.28
CA ALA A 438 20.70 6.96 0.49
C ALA A 438 21.60 5.73 0.23
N GLY A 439 21.12 4.74 -0.55
CA GLY A 439 21.89 3.52 -0.85
C GLY A 439 21.08 2.23 -0.72
N SER A 440 21.79 1.11 -0.83
CA SER A 440 21.24 -0.24 -0.68
C SER A 440 21.61 -0.80 0.69
N PHE A 441 20.61 -1.28 1.43
CA PHE A 441 20.77 -1.80 2.79
C PHE A 441 20.32 -3.26 2.83
N LEU A 442 21.13 -4.12 3.44
CA LEU A 442 20.74 -5.48 3.73
C LEU A 442 19.83 -5.50 4.97
N VAL A 443 18.58 -5.88 4.77
CA VAL A 443 17.61 -6.09 5.87
C VAL A 443 17.61 -7.57 6.21
N LYS A 444 17.82 -7.89 7.49
CA LYS A 444 17.84 -9.23 8.04
C LYS A 444 16.73 -9.40 9.06
N ASN A 445 16.14 -10.58 9.11
CA ASN A 445 15.23 -10.97 10.17
C ASN A 445 16.02 -11.18 11.45
N ARG A 446 15.80 -10.34 12.47
CA ARG A 446 16.56 -10.35 13.72
C ARG A 446 16.40 -11.63 14.53
N TYR A 447 15.22 -12.22 14.54
CA TYR A 447 14.96 -13.47 15.27
C TYR A 447 15.64 -14.67 14.61
N LEU A 448 15.74 -14.66 13.29
CA LEU A 448 16.57 -15.62 12.57
C LEU A 448 18.07 -15.37 12.85
N GLU A 449 18.47 -14.10 12.90
CA GLU A 449 19.87 -13.73 13.22
C GLU A 449 20.29 -14.27 14.61
N GLU A 450 19.42 -14.16 15.62
CA GLU A 450 19.64 -14.74 16.96
C GLU A 450 19.79 -16.27 16.89
N VAL A 451 18.93 -16.98 16.17
CA VAL A 451 19.03 -18.44 16.00
C VAL A 451 20.30 -18.84 15.26
N LEU A 452 20.69 -18.09 14.22
CA LEU A 452 21.94 -18.35 13.49
C LEU A 452 23.18 -18.08 14.33
N GLU A 453 23.14 -17.07 15.21
CA GLU A 453 24.22 -16.78 16.15
C GLU A 453 24.41 -17.93 17.15
N GLU A 454 23.33 -18.41 17.74
CA GLU A 454 23.35 -19.56 18.67
C GLU A 454 23.93 -20.83 18.02
N LYS A 455 23.74 -20.99 16.71
CA LYS A 455 24.26 -22.13 15.94
C LYS A 455 25.68 -21.91 15.37
N GLY A 456 26.25 -20.71 15.51
CA GLY A 456 27.53 -20.35 14.90
C GLY A 456 27.48 -20.19 13.37
N GLU A 457 26.28 -19.98 12.81
CA GLU A 457 26.02 -19.88 11.37
C GLU A 457 25.62 -18.47 10.92
N ASN A 458 25.73 -17.45 11.80
CA ASN A 458 25.50 -16.05 11.45
C ASN A 458 26.69 -15.47 10.66
N ASN A 459 26.81 -15.85 9.41
CA ASN A 459 27.91 -15.45 8.53
C ASN A 459 27.38 -14.97 7.15
N GLU A 460 28.22 -14.28 6.38
CA GLU A 460 27.88 -13.70 5.09
C GLU A 460 27.40 -14.75 4.06
N SER A 461 28.01 -15.93 4.06
CA SER A 461 27.63 -17.02 3.16
C SER A 461 26.20 -17.49 3.40
N THR A 462 25.80 -17.65 4.67
CA THR A 462 24.44 -18.03 5.07
C THR A 462 23.42 -16.98 4.60
N TRP A 463 23.68 -15.69 4.86
CA TRP A 463 22.77 -14.63 4.43
C TRP A 463 22.70 -14.49 2.91
N THR A 464 23.80 -14.65 2.20
CA THR A 464 23.83 -14.68 0.73
C THR A 464 22.99 -15.83 0.18
N SER A 465 23.10 -17.02 0.78
CA SER A 465 22.29 -18.18 0.43
C SER A 465 20.79 -17.91 0.63
N ILE A 466 20.41 -17.34 1.77
CA ILE A 466 19.01 -16.95 2.06
C ILE A 466 18.49 -15.98 1.00
N ILE A 467 19.25 -14.94 0.65
CA ILE A 467 18.85 -13.95 -0.37
C ILE A 467 18.67 -14.63 -1.75
N THR A 468 19.62 -15.49 -2.13
CA THR A 468 19.58 -16.24 -3.41
C THR A 468 18.33 -17.12 -3.48
N GLN A 469 17.90 -17.68 -2.37
CA GLN A 469 16.65 -18.46 -2.22
C GLN A 469 15.45 -17.57 -1.87
N LYS A 470 15.45 -16.31 -2.33
CA LYS A 470 14.34 -15.34 -2.15
C LYS A 470 13.90 -15.13 -0.70
N GLY A 471 14.82 -15.27 0.23
CA GLY A 471 14.56 -15.11 1.66
C GLY A 471 14.09 -16.37 2.39
N SER A 472 14.01 -17.51 1.69
CA SER A 472 13.69 -18.83 2.28
C SER A 472 14.84 -19.35 3.14
N VAL A 473 14.50 -20.09 4.19
CA VAL A 473 15.43 -20.83 5.05
C VAL A 473 15.30 -22.35 4.91
N GLN A 474 14.38 -22.83 4.06
CA GLN A 474 14.02 -24.24 3.99
C GLN A 474 15.19 -25.13 3.53
N HIS A 475 16.13 -24.58 2.78
CA HIS A 475 17.32 -25.26 2.28
C HIS A 475 18.48 -25.38 3.29
N LEU A 476 18.39 -24.70 4.44
CA LEU A 476 19.47 -24.66 5.44
C LEU A 476 19.47 -25.96 6.27
N PRO A 477 20.54 -26.78 6.21
CA PRO A 477 20.54 -28.12 6.81
C PRO A 477 20.72 -28.08 8.36
N PHE A 478 21.21 -26.98 8.89
CA PHE A 478 21.47 -26.81 10.33
C PHE A 478 20.25 -26.29 11.10
N LEU A 479 19.17 -25.90 10.42
CA LEU A 479 17.90 -25.58 11.04
C LEU A 479 17.04 -26.86 11.14
N ASN A 480 16.43 -27.08 12.31
CA ASN A 480 15.47 -28.15 12.48
C ASN A 480 14.09 -27.76 11.88
N GLU A 481 13.19 -28.74 11.73
CA GLU A 481 11.89 -28.52 11.10
C GLU A 481 11.01 -27.51 11.83
N GLY A 482 11.11 -27.43 13.16
CA GLY A 482 10.41 -26.42 13.97
C GLY A 482 10.90 -25.01 13.67
N GLU A 483 12.22 -24.82 13.62
CA GLU A 483 12.83 -23.53 13.27
C GLU A 483 12.49 -23.13 11.84
N LYS A 484 12.56 -24.06 10.88
CA LYS A 484 12.14 -23.81 9.49
C LYS A 484 10.68 -23.40 9.40
N ALA A 485 9.80 -24.01 10.18
CA ALA A 485 8.37 -23.66 10.21
C ALA A 485 8.12 -22.24 10.75
N VAL A 486 8.91 -21.79 11.77
CA VAL A 486 8.82 -20.43 12.32
C VAL A 486 9.21 -19.36 11.30
N PHE A 487 10.21 -19.66 10.46
CA PHE A 487 10.77 -18.70 9.49
C PHE A 487 10.29 -18.92 8.06
N LYS A 488 9.18 -19.63 7.84
CA LYS A 488 8.52 -19.69 6.52
C LYS A 488 8.18 -18.30 6.03
N THR A 489 8.43 -18.05 4.75
CA THR A 489 8.04 -16.84 4.07
C THR A 489 6.56 -16.85 3.68
N ALA A 490 5.99 -15.71 3.34
CA ALA A 490 4.58 -15.58 2.97
C ALA A 490 4.13 -16.55 1.87
N GLN A 491 5.01 -16.85 0.90
CA GLN A 491 4.69 -17.75 -0.21
C GLN A 491 4.85 -19.25 0.12
N GLU A 492 5.56 -19.56 1.21
CA GLU A 492 5.76 -20.94 1.68
C GLU A 492 4.64 -21.40 2.61
N LEU A 493 3.83 -20.46 3.11
CA LEU A 493 2.71 -20.73 4.00
C LEU A 493 1.48 -21.18 3.21
N ASP A 494 0.74 -22.15 3.78
CA ASP A 494 -0.62 -22.42 3.32
C ASP A 494 -1.53 -21.21 3.59
N GLN A 495 -2.05 -20.63 2.51
CA GLN A 495 -2.86 -19.41 2.55
C GLN A 495 -4.21 -19.62 3.30
N SER A 496 -4.64 -20.85 3.48
CA SER A 496 -5.79 -21.16 4.33
C SER A 496 -5.57 -20.75 5.79
N TRP A 497 -4.30 -20.73 6.26
CA TRP A 497 -3.96 -20.25 7.59
C TRP A 497 -4.06 -18.72 7.71
N LEU A 498 -3.71 -17.96 6.63
CA LEU A 498 -3.89 -16.52 6.63
C LEU A 498 -5.38 -16.16 6.78
N VAL A 499 -6.23 -16.85 6.02
CA VAL A 499 -7.69 -16.70 6.11
C VAL A 499 -8.19 -17.11 7.51
N THR A 500 -7.67 -18.20 8.07
CA THR A 500 -8.04 -18.67 9.41
C THR A 500 -7.70 -17.65 10.49
N HIS A 501 -6.46 -17.13 10.49
CA HIS A 501 -6.06 -16.09 11.44
C HIS A 501 -6.88 -14.81 11.29
N ALA A 502 -7.17 -14.41 10.06
CA ALA A 502 -8.01 -13.24 9.80
C ALA A 502 -9.45 -13.44 10.31
N ALA A 503 -10.00 -14.64 10.12
CA ALA A 503 -11.34 -15.02 10.63
C ALA A 503 -11.38 -15.08 12.15
N ASP A 504 -10.36 -15.66 12.79
CA ASP A 504 -10.28 -15.75 14.26
C ASP A 504 -10.26 -14.38 14.94
N ARG A 505 -9.65 -13.35 14.30
CA ARG A 505 -9.61 -11.98 14.85
C ARG A 505 -10.76 -11.09 14.42
N GLN A 506 -11.48 -11.41 13.31
CA GLN A 506 -12.55 -10.56 12.78
C GLN A 506 -13.64 -10.21 13.80
N PRO A 507 -14.07 -11.08 14.73
CA PRO A 507 -15.04 -10.71 15.77
C PRO A 507 -14.61 -9.56 16.69
N PHE A 508 -13.31 -9.31 16.79
CA PHE A 508 -12.74 -8.24 17.61
C PHE A 508 -12.47 -6.96 16.80
N ILE A 509 -12.65 -6.98 15.48
CA ILE A 509 -12.36 -5.86 14.59
C ILE A 509 -13.68 -5.39 13.96
N CYS A 510 -14.20 -4.24 14.41
CA CYS A 510 -15.49 -3.73 13.97
C CYS A 510 -15.53 -3.32 12.48
N GLN A 511 -14.40 -2.90 11.91
CA GLN A 511 -14.25 -2.67 10.47
C GLN A 511 -13.64 -3.90 9.78
N GLY A 512 -12.78 -3.70 8.79
CA GLY A 512 -12.16 -4.77 8.02
C GLY A 512 -10.66 -4.92 8.26
N GLN A 513 -10.06 -5.76 7.44
CA GLN A 513 -8.64 -6.09 7.45
C GLN A 513 -8.13 -6.11 6.00
N SER A 514 -7.02 -5.44 5.72
CA SER A 514 -6.35 -5.51 4.42
C SER A 514 -5.60 -6.85 4.28
N VAL A 515 -6.33 -7.92 4.00
CA VAL A 515 -5.76 -9.29 3.91
C VAL A 515 -5.19 -9.52 2.53
N ASN A 516 -3.88 -9.61 2.42
CA ASN A 516 -3.19 -10.07 1.22
C ASN A 516 -3.08 -11.60 1.21
N LEU A 517 -3.19 -12.19 0.01
CA LEU A 517 -2.90 -13.61 -0.23
C LEU A 517 -1.65 -13.74 -1.09
N PHE A 518 -0.84 -14.75 -0.83
CA PHE A 518 0.45 -14.95 -1.48
C PHE A 518 0.51 -16.34 -2.13
N PHE A 519 0.45 -16.40 -3.44
CA PHE A 519 0.49 -17.67 -4.16
C PHE A 519 1.74 -17.75 -5.04
N PRO A 520 2.41 -18.92 -5.10
CA PRO A 520 3.45 -19.15 -6.10
C PRO A 520 2.83 -19.13 -7.51
N ALA A 521 3.66 -18.84 -8.53
CA ALA A 521 3.21 -18.73 -9.91
C ALA A 521 2.50 -19.97 -10.46
N GLY A 522 2.81 -21.15 -9.92
CA GLY A 522 2.24 -22.43 -10.30
C GLY A 522 1.15 -22.96 -9.37
N ALA A 523 0.58 -22.10 -8.51
CA ALA A 523 -0.48 -22.55 -7.59
C ALA A 523 -1.66 -23.17 -8.34
N GLU A 524 -2.17 -24.30 -7.83
CA GLU A 524 -3.32 -24.98 -8.41
C GLU A 524 -4.57 -24.09 -8.31
N LYS A 525 -5.31 -23.99 -9.42
CA LYS A 525 -6.55 -23.19 -9.48
C LYS A 525 -7.58 -23.61 -8.44
N SER A 526 -7.71 -24.91 -8.19
CA SER A 526 -8.59 -25.47 -7.17
C SER A 526 -8.25 -24.99 -5.77
N TYR A 527 -6.96 -24.92 -5.43
CA TYR A 527 -6.48 -24.43 -4.14
C TYR A 527 -6.71 -22.90 -4.01
N VAL A 528 -6.36 -22.12 -5.05
CA VAL A 528 -6.64 -20.68 -5.05
C VAL A 528 -8.13 -20.42 -4.85
N ASN A 529 -8.99 -21.11 -5.60
CA ASN A 529 -10.44 -21.00 -5.46
C ASN A 529 -10.91 -21.36 -4.05
N LYS A 530 -10.44 -22.48 -3.49
CA LYS A 530 -10.79 -22.91 -2.13
C LYS A 530 -10.51 -21.84 -1.10
N VAL A 531 -9.30 -21.24 -1.13
CA VAL A 531 -8.90 -20.20 -0.16
C VAL A 531 -9.83 -18.99 -0.22
N HIS A 532 -10.25 -18.56 -1.43
CA HIS A 532 -11.17 -17.45 -1.61
C HIS A 532 -12.59 -17.77 -1.11
N LEU A 533 -13.08 -18.97 -1.40
CA LEU A 533 -14.38 -19.45 -0.90
C LEU A 533 -14.38 -19.57 0.63
N ASP A 534 -13.29 -20.06 1.20
CA ASP A 534 -13.13 -20.17 2.66
C ASP A 534 -13.12 -18.78 3.34
N ALA A 535 -12.57 -17.76 2.68
CA ALA A 535 -12.59 -16.39 3.22
C ALA A 535 -14.03 -15.88 3.39
N TRP A 536 -14.89 -16.06 2.39
CA TRP A 536 -16.33 -15.73 2.50
C TRP A 536 -17.03 -16.55 3.56
N ARG A 537 -16.88 -17.89 3.52
CA ARG A 537 -17.54 -18.81 4.47
C ARG A 537 -17.18 -18.54 5.93
N LYS A 538 -15.93 -18.12 6.18
CA LYS A 538 -15.45 -17.80 7.52
C LYS A 538 -15.79 -16.39 7.98
N GLY A 539 -16.53 -15.64 7.17
CA GLY A 539 -17.07 -14.32 7.54
C GLY A 539 -16.06 -13.18 7.51
N LEU A 540 -15.03 -13.26 6.65
CA LEU A 540 -14.20 -12.09 6.37
C LEU A 540 -15.02 -11.01 5.68
N LYS A 541 -14.68 -9.74 5.90
CA LYS A 541 -15.32 -8.61 5.19
C LYS A 541 -14.68 -8.31 3.84
N GLY A 542 -13.47 -8.80 3.59
CA GLY A 542 -12.81 -8.59 2.30
C GLY A 542 -11.46 -9.27 2.18
N LEU A 543 -10.94 -9.27 0.95
CA LEU A 543 -9.58 -9.66 0.57
C LEU A 543 -8.95 -8.55 -0.26
N TYR A 544 -7.75 -8.12 0.12
CA TYR A 544 -7.00 -7.04 -0.52
C TYR A 544 -6.29 -7.55 -1.78
N TYR A 545 -4.97 -7.43 -1.91
CA TYR A 545 -4.27 -7.96 -3.08
C TYR A 545 -4.11 -9.48 -3.09
N LEU A 546 -4.06 -10.03 -4.29
CA LEU A 546 -3.49 -11.35 -4.53
C LEU A 546 -2.07 -11.17 -5.09
N ARG A 547 -1.07 -11.62 -4.35
CA ARG A 547 0.34 -11.50 -4.71
C ARG A 547 0.82 -12.81 -5.33
N THR A 548 1.15 -12.79 -6.62
CA THR A 548 1.74 -13.93 -7.34
C THR A 548 3.11 -13.57 -7.88
N GLU A 549 4.01 -14.55 -7.89
CA GLU A 549 5.21 -14.52 -8.73
C GLU A 549 4.86 -15.16 -10.08
N ALA A 550 4.35 -14.40 -11.04
CA ALA A 550 4.17 -14.91 -12.38
C ALA A 550 5.55 -15.24 -13.00
N LYS A 551 5.70 -16.41 -13.68
CA LYS A 551 6.92 -16.79 -14.39
C LYS A 551 7.42 -15.67 -15.33
N SER A 552 6.50 -15.00 -16.03
CA SER A 552 6.80 -13.85 -16.88
C SER A 552 7.28 -12.60 -16.11
N ARG A 553 6.95 -12.47 -14.82
CA ARG A 553 7.46 -11.39 -13.96
C ARG A 553 8.83 -11.73 -13.36
N ALA A 554 9.10 -13.00 -13.05
CA ALA A 554 10.40 -13.43 -12.54
C ALA A 554 11.48 -13.31 -13.61
N GLU A 555 11.16 -13.68 -14.87
CA GLU A 555 12.06 -13.51 -16.03
C GLU A 555 12.25 -12.02 -16.39
N ASN A 556 11.19 -11.20 -16.32
CA ASN A 556 11.28 -9.75 -16.53
C ASN A 556 11.96 -8.97 -15.39
N VAL A 557 12.03 -9.52 -14.18
CA VAL A 557 12.75 -8.87 -13.06
C VAL A 557 14.26 -9.01 -13.23
N SER A 558 14.78 -10.15 -13.73
CA SER A 558 16.17 -10.29 -14.10
C SER A 558 16.54 -9.41 -15.31
N GLU A 559 15.72 -9.39 -16.35
CA GLU A 559 15.89 -8.49 -17.49
C GLU A 559 15.68 -6.99 -17.13
N LYS A 560 14.74 -6.68 -16.23
CA LYS A 560 14.56 -5.29 -15.74
C LYS A 560 15.68 -4.85 -14.81
N VAL A 561 16.26 -5.73 -14.02
CA VAL A 561 17.42 -5.39 -13.18
C VAL A 561 18.64 -5.10 -14.05
N GLU A 562 18.86 -5.83 -15.14
CA GLU A 562 19.90 -5.50 -16.12
C GLU A 562 19.56 -4.22 -16.92
N ARG A 563 18.30 -4.02 -17.35
CA ARG A 563 17.88 -2.81 -18.07
C ARG A 563 17.76 -1.58 -17.18
N VAL A 564 17.36 -1.72 -15.93
CA VAL A 564 17.29 -0.61 -14.95
C VAL A 564 18.70 -0.21 -14.52
N ALA A 565 19.63 -1.14 -14.40
CA ALA A 565 21.06 -0.80 -14.21
C ALA A 565 21.65 -0.03 -15.40
N LEU A 566 21.09 -0.22 -16.61
CA LEU A 566 21.50 0.50 -17.84
C LEU A 566 20.67 1.77 -18.12
N GLN A 567 19.45 1.89 -17.59
CA GLN A 567 18.54 3.02 -17.84
C GLN A 567 18.48 4.07 -16.71
N ASP A 568 18.92 3.74 -15.51
CA ASP A 568 19.01 4.71 -14.38
C ASP A 568 20.37 5.41 -14.31
N ASP A 569 21.26 5.15 -15.26
CA ASP A 569 22.51 5.90 -15.37
C ASP A 569 22.23 7.18 -16.20
N THR A 570 21.71 8.20 -15.53
CA THR A 570 21.59 9.56 -16.09
C THR A 570 22.95 10.21 -16.34
N ARG A 571 24.05 9.48 -16.09
CA ARG A 571 25.41 9.96 -16.37
C ARG A 571 25.68 9.87 -17.85
N SER A 572 26.43 10.84 -18.34
CA SER A 572 26.97 10.77 -19.68
C SER A 572 28.14 9.77 -19.70
N ILE A 573 28.19 8.90 -20.71
CA ILE A 573 29.21 7.85 -20.83
C ILE A 573 29.85 7.92 -22.20
N VAL A 574 31.17 7.79 -22.24
CA VAL A 574 31.94 7.65 -23.48
C VAL A 574 32.60 6.28 -23.49
N TYR A 575 32.06 5.38 -24.29
CA TYR A 575 32.70 4.09 -24.59
C TYR A 575 33.85 4.31 -25.55
N SER A 576 35.05 3.90 -25.16
CA SER A 576 36.31 4.17 -25.86
C SER A 576 37.19 2.93 -26.00
N LYS A 577 38.25 3.08 -26.77
CA LYS A 577 39.38 2.10 -26.82
C LYS A 577 40.69 2.84 -26.61
N LYS A 578 41.77 2.09 -26.24
CA LYS A 578 43.12 2.64 -26.13
C LYS A 578 43.58 3.24 -27.47
N ASN A 579 44.25 4.37 -27.41
CA ASN A 579 44.79 5.08 -28.59
C ASN A 579 43.76 5.50 -29.65
N CYS A 580 42.52 5.80 -29.26
CA CYS A 580 41.46 6.29 -30.16
C CYS A 580 41.45 7.83 -30.23
N PRO A 581 41.88 8.47 -31.31
CA PRO A 581 41.91 9.94 -31.44
C PRO A 581 40.50 10.57 -31.36
N TRP A 582 39.52 9.95 -32.01
CA TRP A 582 38.11 10.42 -32.00
C TRP A 582 37.48 10.36 -30.63
N CYS A 583 37.89 9.35 -29.81
CA CYS A 583 37.46 9.26 -28.42
C CYS A 583 38.04 10.41 -27.57
N ALA A 584 39.30 10.73 -27.82
CA ALA A 584 39.97 11.85 -27.14
C ALA A 584 39.32 13.19 -27.49
N MET A 585 39.04 13.43 -28.76
CA MET A 585 38.34 14.64 -29.23
C MET A 585 36.93 14.74 -28.67
N ALA A 586 36.18 13.66 -28.64
CA ALA A 586 34.82 13.65 -28.01
C ALA A 586 34.88 14.01 -26.53
N MET A 587 35.80 13.44 -25.79
CA MET A 587 35.95 13.73 -24.35
C MET A 587 36.42 15.15 -24.08
N GLU A 588 37.25 15.72 -24.97
CA GLU A 588 37.67 17.13 -24.85
C GLU A 588 36.51 18.09 -25.12
N GLU A 589 35.71 17.81 -26.12
CA GLU A 589 34.53 18.64 -26.45
C GLU A 589 33.46 18.61 -25.34
N LEU A 590 33.21 17.45 -24.73
CA LEU A 590 32.32 17.34 -23.57
C LEU A 590 32.83 18.12 -22.36
N LYS A 591 34.17 18.07 -22.11
CA LYS A 591 34.80 18.85 -21.03
C LYS A 591 34.70 20.36 -21.26
N LEU A 592 34.96 20.83 -22.48
CA LEU A 592 34.85 22.25 -22.85
C LEU A 592 33.45 22.81 -22.62
N ARG A 593 32.43 21.95 -22.72
CA ARG A 593 31.02 22.33 -22.47
C ARG A 593 30.54 22.06 -21.06
N GLY A 594 31.42 21.61 -20.18
CA GLY A 594 31.09 21.33 -18.78
C GLY A 594 30.20 20.11 -18.57
N ILE A 595 30.08 19.21 -19.57
CA ILE A 595 29.32 17.97 -19.47
C ILE A 595 30.18 16.93 -18.75
N LEU A 596 29.74 16.53 -17.57
CA LEU A 596 30.41 15.47 -16.82
C LEU A 596 30.09 14.10 -17.45
N PHE A 597 31.11 13.27 -17.62
CA PHE A 597 30.96 11.93 -18.22
C PHE A 597 31.92 10.93 -17.59
N ASP A 598 31.54 9.67 -17.64
CA ASP A 598 32.40 8.52 -17.31
C ASP A 598 33.02 7.96 -18.59
N LYS A 599 34.34 7.70 -18.56
CA LYS A 599 35.02 6.99 -19.61
C LYS A 599 34.99 5.50 -19.32
N VAL A 600 34.52 4.70 -20.27
CA VAL A 600 34.55 3.23 -20.21
C VAL A 600 35.39 2.70 -21.34
N ASP A 601 36.46 1.98 -21.01
CA ASP A 601 37.32 1.32 -22.03
C ASP A 601 36.76 -0.07 -22.34
N LEU A 602 36.38 -0.29 -23.61
CA LEU A 602 35.74 -1.52 -24.06
C LEU A 602 36.70 -2.74 -23.97
N GLU A 603 37.99 -2.52 -24.07
CA GLU A 603 38.98 -3.58 -23.92
C GLU A 603 39.11 -4.02 -22.45
N GLU A 604 39.01 -3.09 -21.52
CA GLU A 604 39.05 -3.38 -20.07
C GLU A 604 37.84 -4.16 -19.58
N ILE A 605 36.66 -3.88 -20.17
CA ILE A 605 35.42 -4.59 -19.81
C ILE A 605 35.13 -5.82 -20.66
N GLY A 606 36.00 -6.12 -21.67
CA GLY A 606 35.90 -7.29 -22.54
C GLY A 606 34.63 -7.30 -23.41
N LYS A 607 34.08 -6.13 -23.78
CA LYS A 607 32.89 -6.00 -24.61
C LYS A 607 33.15 -5.24 -25.90
N THR A 608 32.31 -5.49 -26.90
CA THR A 608 32.29 -4.74 -28.17
C THR A 608 31.35 -3.53 -28.10
N ALA A 609 31.54 -2.60 -29.05
CA ALA A 609 30.65 -1.45 -29.17
C ALA A 609 29.18 -1.86 -29.41
N SER A 610 28.94 -2.90 -30.17
CA SER A 610 27.59 -3.45 -30.41
C SER A 610 26.95 -4.03 -29.15
N GLU A 611 27.73 -4.69 -28.29
CA GLU A 611 27.19 -5.27 -27.03
C GLU A 611 26.83 -4.22 -25.99
N VAL A 612 27.59 -3.13 -25.91
CA VAL A 612 27.29 -2.06 -24.93
C VAL A 612 26.18 -1.11 -25.40
N THR A 613 25.98 -0.95 -26.70
CA THR A 613 24.94 -0.08 -27.25
C THR A 613 23.66 -0.82 -27.59
N GLY A 614 23.69 -2.14 -27.72
CA GLY A 614 22.57 -2.94 -28.25
C GLY A 614 22.25 -2.65 -29.74
N ARG A 615 23.20 -2.01 -30.48
CA ARG A 615 23.07 -1.58 -31.87
C ARG A 615 24.18 -2.22 -32.72
N LYS A 616 23.95 -2.39 -34.01
CA LYS A 616 24.99 -2.87 -34.94
C LYS A 616 25.97 -1.73 -35.23
N VAL A 617 26.92 -1.52 -34.34
CA VAL A 617 27.98 -0.51 -34.46
C VAL A 617 29.35 -1.14 -34.13
N ASN A 618 30.35 -0.86 -34.91
CA ASN A 618 31.68 -1.45 -34.76
C ASN A 618 32.78 -0.40 -34.44
N THR A 619 32.41 0.86 -34.33
CA THR A 619 33.31 1.99 -34.13
C THR A 619 33.24 2.56 -32.70
N VAL A 620 34.25 3.30 -32.28
CA VAL A 620 34.31 4.12 -31.06
C VAL A 620 34.75 5.55 -31.42
N PRO A 621 34.33 6.59 -30.67
CA PRO A 621 33.53 6.52 -29.47
C PRO A 621 32.09 6.15 -29.70
N GLN A 622 31.44 5.60 -28.66
CA GLN A 622 29.99 5.53 -28.56
C GLN A 622 29.57 6.32 -27.33
N ILE A 623 28.67 7.29 -27.51
CA ILE A 623 28.44 8.35 -26.54
C ILE A 623 27.00 8.35 -26.09
N TYR A 624 26.82 8.44 -24.79
CA TYR A 624 25.53 8.71 -24.13
C TYR A 624 25.66 10.03 -23.39
N ILE A 625 24.65 10.91 -23.52
CA ILE A 625 24.52 12.15 -22.73
C ILE A 625 23.21 12.05 -21.95
N GLU A 626 23.32 12.15 -20.62
CA GLU A 626 22.17 12.02 -19.71
C GLU A 626 21.29 10.78 -19.98
N GLY A 627 21.93 9.66 -20.30
CA GLY A 627 21.27 8.40 -20.63
C GLY A 627 20.75 8.29 -22.05
N GLN A 628 20.78 9.35 -22.85
CA GLN A 628 20.38 9.33 -24.25
C GLN A 628 21.57 8.93 -25.15
N TYR A 629 21.36 7.92 -25.99
CA TYR A 629 22.36 7.54 -26.98
C TYR A 629 22.49 8.61 -28.07
N ILE A 630 23.68 9.11 -28.25
CA ILE A 630 24.02 10.14 -29.25
C ILE A 630 24.63 9.51 -30.51
N GLY A 631 25.57 8.57 -30.37
CA GLY A 631 26.29 7.97 -31.50
C GLY A 631 27.80 8.14 -31.40
N GLY A 632 28.45 8.37 -32.54
CA GLY A 632 29.88 8.63 -32.66
C GLY A 632 30.28 10.08 -32.40
N TYR A 633 31.52 10.44 -32.78
CA TYR A 633 32.02 11.80 -32.62
C TYR A 633 31.26 12.84 -33.50
N GLU A 634 30.94 12.50 -34.72
CA GLU A 634 30.20 13.38 -35.64
C GLU A 634 28.77 13.62 -35.16
N ASP A 635 28.12 12.58 -34.66
CA ASP A 635 26.79 12.69 -34.07
C ASP A 635 26.82 13.56 -32.80
N LEU A 636 27.87 13.46 -31.99
CA LEU A 636 28.08 14.34 -30.84
C LEU A 636 28.19 15.81 -31.28
N MET A 637 28.99 16.08 -32.32
CA MET A 637 29.15 17.45 -32.82
C MET A 637 27.83 18.01 -33.38
N ALA A 638 27.07 17.23 -34.11
CA ALA A 638 25.75 17.61 -34.59
C ALA A 638 24.80 17.92 -33.41
N HIS A 639 24.78 17.05 -32.41
CA HIS A 639 23.95 17.21 -31.21
C HIS A 639 24.31 18.49 -30.42
N LEU A 640 25.61 18.77 -30.25
CA LEU A 640 26.10 19.92 -29.50
C LEU A 640 25.99 21.26 -30.24
N THR A 641 25.91 21.25 -31.56
CA THR A 641 25.80 22.45 -32.40
C THR A 641 24.38 22.74 -32.88
N GLY A 642 23.41 21.84 -32.62
CA GLY A 642 22.03 21.98 -33.08
C GLY A 642 21.84 21.80 -34.59
N ALA A 643 22.83 21.26 -35.31
CA ALA A 643 22.73 20.95 -36.73
C ALA A 643 22.01 19.61 -36.92
N THR A 644 20.96 19.60 -37.73
CA THR A 644 20.32 18.33 -38.17
C THR A 644 21.28 17.56 -39.05
N ALA A 645 21.62 16.32 -38.64
CA ALA A 645 22.43 15.42 -39.43
C ALA A 645 21.73 15.17 -40.78
N GLN A 646 22.37 15.53 -41.89
CA GLN A 646 22.03 15.00 -43.20
C GLN A 646 22.49 13.53 -43.26
N GLU A 647 21.58 12.65 -43.67
CA GLU A 647 21.95 11.28 -44.09
C GLU A 647 22.97 11.37 -45.22
N GLY A 648 24.21 11.01 -44.94
CA GLY A 648 25.28 11.10 -45.93
C GLY A 648 26.47 10.20 -45.60
N GLU A 649 26.60 9.16 -46.39
CA GLU A 649 27.76 8.39 -46.76
C GLU A 649 28.66 7.77 -45.67
N GLU A 650 28.64 6.47 -45.61
CA GLU A 650 29.63 5.64 -44.92
C GLU A 650 31.07 6.02 -45.32
N CYS A 651 31.81 6.49 -44.32
CA CYS A 651 33.24 6.74 -44.49
C CYS A 651 34.02 5.41 -44.61
N ARG A 652 34.48 5.07 -45.83
CA ARG A 652 35.28 3.89 -46.18
C ARG A 652 36.77 3.98 -45.76
N ALA A 653 37.08 4.68 -44.69
CA ALA A 653 38.49 4.93 -44.33
C ALA A 653 38.99 4.21 -43.06
N CYS A 654 38.29 3.25 -42.50
CA CYS A 654 38.72 2.50 -41.33
C CYS A 654 38.62 0.97 -41.49
N GLU A 655 38.95 0.43 -42.69
CA GLU A 655 39.35 -0.96 -42.84
C GLU A 655 40.89 -1.03 -42.92
N GLY A 656 41.56 -1.44 -41.81
CA GLY A 656 42.97 -1.66 -41.70
C GLY A 656 43.34 -2.12 -40.30
#